data_32497287a8472fb3ae874771d8786ab7
#
_entry.id   32497287a8472fb3ae874771d8786ab7
#
_cell.length_a   1.000
_cell.length_b   1.000
_cell.length_c   1.000
_cell.angle_alpha   90.00
_cell.angle_beta   90.00
_cell.angle_gamma   90.00
#
_symmetry.space_group_name_H-M   'P 1'
#
loop_
_entity.id
_entity.type
_entity.pdbx_description
1 polymer ?
#
loop_
_entity_poly.entity_id
_entity_poly.type
_entity_poly.pdbx_seq_one_letter_code
_entity_poly.pdbx_strand_id
1 'polypeptide(L)'
;MNPQNKPKSLQDILKQRQQSGFVGREDQVNQFRQNLALPLEDDRRRFLYNVWGQGGVGKSTLLRQFRKIADEAKIISAYIDEAEKTVPEVMGRLAEELERQGHKLTQFSDRYKVYCQKRQELETDPEAPQGFSAFVGKTVFKTGVRLARRVPVGGAVFDFVDEDAFATQAGEWASYVAKKITNKDEVRLIQEPVEVLTPLFLQDIFKIAKETAVVLFFDTYERTGEFLDNWLREILEGRHGEVSLNILIAIAGRQELDKNYWAPYEGLIVRFSLEPFTQEEAQLYLTRKDITNSQVVETILRLSGNLPLLVGMLADAHPNDPNQVVEPSSNAVERFLKWIDDPKRRQVALDAAIPRCLNRDVIAQLRGEQEADALFTWLKETSFVNERTDGWAYHDVVKTQMLRHKRFSSPQSWADIHSKLADYYDILGNELELEQVKAWQDQTWQSHKLNVLYHRLCQSPQKYLPVALNEFLAVLKNQRIFAQFWAATMLQAGKDVDSAEVQSWGEQLSNWLKAYEDKRYEAAAQMLTTLLSDTRLEDKWRAVALDWRSYIYCQSNEYSKALEDLTQAIKLVPEEVEYLTVRGMTYCQIQRHQEALQDFNRVIELNPNYQWAIANRGIAYRVMKRYQEALQDFNRAIQLDPNDQWALAHRGVIYRFMERYSESLQDLNRAIQLDPNNQWAIACRGNTYRCMQRYNEALQDFNRAIELDRNFQWTAARGFRGFIYQRMQRYHEAPQDLDCAIVLNRHYQDDWCLYERALTYLVVNQPDKARADLALAMKLAKEHYEKDAKNWRNSFNLALYYLAAQYNQPAEHLYRRILSQGASLDIRIAIQIAIQDLNTFLTVFPNHVQATSMRQLLQSSLTEVM
;
A
#
# COMPACT_ATOMS: atom_id res chain seq x y z
N MET A 1 10.12 16.62 55.21
CA MET A 1 10.48 15.20 55.07
C MET A 1 11.45 15.10 53.90
N ASN A 2 12.64 14.58 54.16
CA ASN A 2 13.73 14.54 53.18
C ASN A 2 13.39 13.60 52.01
N PRO A 3 13.56 13.96 50.71
CA PRO A 3 13.18 13.16 49.56
C PRO A 3 13.99 11.87 49.36
N GLN A 4 14.96 11.57 50.25
CA GLN A 4 15.92 10.49 50.05
C GLN A 4 15.53 9.12 50.65
N ASN A 5 14.31 8.95 51.21
CA ASN A 5 13.94 7.70 51.91
C ASN A 5 12.60 7.10 51.36
N LYS A 6 12.39 7.02 50.05
CA LYS A 6 11.42 6.04 49.53
C LYS A 6 12.11 4.64 49.44
N PRO A 7 11.49 3.58 49.96
CA PRO A 7 12.02 2.25 49.76
C PRO A 7 12.12 1.98 48.26
N LYS A 8 13.29 1.52 47.79
CA LYS A 8 13.54 1.21 46.40
C LYS A 8 12.56 0.10 45.96
N SER A 9 11.84 0.27 44.90
CA SER A 9 11.02 -0.78 44.31
C SER A 9 11.91 -1.88 43.73
N LEU A 10 11.38 -3.08 43.56
CA LEU A 10 12.08 -4.14 42.87
C LEU A 10 12.55 -3.75 41.48
N GLN A 11 11.72 -2.90 40.80
CA GLN A 11 12.04 -2.30 39.51
C GLN A 11 13.24 -1.33 39.59
N ASP A 12 13.36 -0.57 40.67
CA ASP A 12 14.52 0.31 40.90
C ASP A 12 15.81 -0.50 41.14
N ILE A 13 15.70 -1.60 41.82
CA ILE A 13 16.84 -2.53 42.06
C ILE A 13 17.24 -3.22 40.73
N LEU A 14 16.26 -3.65 39.90
CA LEU A 14 16.52 -4.26 38.61
C LEU A 14 17.17 -3.24 37.66
N LYS A 15 16.63 -2.01 37.58
CA LYS A 15 17.23 -0.90 36.81
C LYS A 15 18.67 -0.62 37.28
N GLN A 16 18.91 -0.61 38.60
CA GLN A 16 20.23 -0.34 39.15
C GLN A 16 21.24 -1.45 38.82
N ARG A 17 20.81 -2.71 38.85
CA ARG A 17 21.64 -3.87 38.48
C ARG A 17 21.93 -3.91 36.96
N GLN A 18 20.97 -3.60 36.13
CA GLN A 18 21.12 -3.48 34.67
C GLN A 18 22.04 -2.32 34.29
N GLN A 19 22.09 -1.25 35.09
CA GLN A 19 22.89 -0.05 34.84
C GLN A 19 24.33 -0.15 35.34
N SER A 20 24.61 -1.02 36.34
CA SER A 20 25.96 -1.17 36.92
C SER A 20 26.97 -1.85 36.00
N GLY A 21 26.55 -2.41 34.90
CA GLY A 21 27.38 -3.20 33.97
C GLY A 21 27.76 -2.48 32.66
N PHE A 22 27.46 -1.19 32.49
CA PHE A 22 27.81 -0.51 31.22
C PHE A 22 29.31 -0.26 31.14
N VAL A 23 29.94 -0.75 30.08
CA VAL A 23 31.38 -0.63 29.83
C VAL A 23 31.59 -0.28 28.36
N GLY A 24 32.63 0.52 28.09
CA GLY A 24 33.02 0.92 26.77
C GLY A 24 32.11 2.01 26.18
N ARG A 25 32.28 2.26 24.88
CA ARG A 25 31.53 3.29 24.12
C ARG A 25 31.72 4.69 24.67
N GLU A 26 32.89 4.99 25.28
CA GLU A 26 33.15 6.28 25.90
C GLU A 26 33.10 7.42 24.89
N ASP A 27 33.56 7.19 23.68
CA ASP A 27 33.55 8.20 22.59
C ASP A 27 32.11 8.59 22.23
N GLN A 28 31.23 7.59 22.04
CA GLN A 28 29.81 7.82 21.73
C GLN A 28 29.11 8.55 22.86
N VAL A 29 29.36 8.13 24.08
CA VAL A 29 28.82 8.75 25.31
C VAL A 29 29.30 10.20 25.46
N ASN A 30 30.60 10.43 25.27
CA ASN A 30 31.19 11.76 25.39
C ASN A 30 30.69 12.68 24.26
N GLN A 31 30.60 12.20 23.04
CA GLN A 31 30.05 12.98 21.93
C GLN A 31 28.59 13.36 22.16
N PHE A 32 27.79 12.45 22.72
CA PHE A 32 26.41 12.78 23.08
C PHE A 32 26.33 13.85 24.19
N ARG A 33 27.15 13.72 25.25
CA ARG A 33 27.23 14.75 26.32
C ARG A 33 27.69 16.10 25.79
N GLN A 34 28.72 16.12 24.96
CA GLN A 34 29.24 17.35 24.36
C GLN A 34 28.18 18.04 23.51
N ASN A 35 27.45 17.26 22.69
CA ASN A 35 26.39 17.80 21.87
C ASN A 35 25.23 18.40 22.67
N LEU A 36 24.87 17.81 23.81
CA LEU A 36 23.86 18.35 24.69
C LEU A 36 24.30 19.68 25.35
N ALA A 37 25.60 19.88 25.54
CA ALA A 37 26.17 21.09 26.13
C ALA A 37 26.38 22.23 25.10
N LEU A 38 26.29 21.97 23.79
CA LEU A 38 26.41 22.99 22.77
C LEU A 38 25.21 23.96 22.78
N PRO A 39 25.43 25.24 22.48
CA PRO A 39 24.33 26.20 22.23
C PRO A 39 23.41 25.67 21.10
N LEU A 40 22.14 26.09 21.12
CA LEU A 40 21.14 25.61 20.15
C LEU A 40 21.49 25.97 18.70
N GLU A 41 22.12 27.12 18.49
CA GLU A 41 22.47 27.65 17.17
C GLU A 41 23.91 27.34 16.75
N ASP A 42 24.62 26.50 17.52
CA ASP A 42 26.00 26.09 17.14
C ASP A 42 25.98 25.16 15.93
N ASP A 43 26.70 25.50 14.87
CA ASP A 43 26.76 24.70 13.62
C ASP A 43 27.26 23.27 13.83
N ARG A 44 27.96 23.00 14.92
CA ARG A 44 28.43 21.66 15.29
C ARG A 44 27.35 20.83 15.97
N ARG A 45 26.25 21.44 16.43
CA ARG A 45 25.16 20.73 17.08
C ARG A 45 24.46 19.78 16.11
N ARG A 46 24.21 18.59 16.56
CA ARG A 46 23.55 17.54 15.79
C ARG A 46 22.22 17.18 16.44
N PHE A 47 21.23 16.87 15.62
CA PHE A 47 19.84 16.69 16.07
C PHE A 47 19.35 15.27 15.93
N LEU A 48 20.08 14.42 15.16
CA LEU A 48 19.73 13.03 14.94
C LEU A 48 20.96 12.13 15.15
N TYR A 49 20.77 11.08 15.96
CA TYR A 49 21.77 10.05 16.22
C TYR A 49 21.30 8.76 15.58
N ASN A 50 22.10 8.21 14.67
CA ASN A 50 21.86 6.89 14.08
C ASN A 50 22.89 5.91 14.64
N VAL A 51 22.41 4.97 15.45
CA VAL A 51 23.22 3.90 16.09
C VAL A 51 22.90 2.59 15.39
N TRP A 52 23.87 1.97 14.71
CA TRP A 52 23.59 0.69 14.03
C TRP A 52 24.69 -0.34 14.28
N GLY A 53 24.38 -1.61 14.00
CA GLY A 53 25.31 -2.74 14.16
C GLY A 53 24.56 -4.05 14.38
N GLN A 54 25.32 -5.14 14.40
CA GLN A 54 24.75 -6.49 14.54
C GLN A 54 23.97 -6.69 15.85
N GLY A 55 23.15 -7.76 15.89
CA GLY A 55 22.44 -8.14 17.11
C GLY A 55 23.40 -8.42 18.27
N GLY A 56 23.07 -7.99 19.48
CA GLY A 56 23.87 -8.23 20.68
C GLY A 56 25.08 -7.32 20.88
N VAL A 57 25.31 -6.34 19.99
CA VAL A 57 26.46 -5.40 20.07
C VAL A 57 26.27 -4.27 21.10
N GLY A 58 25.06 -4.16 21.70
CA GLY A 58 24.79 -3.21 22.77
C GLY A 58 24.10 -1.91 22.39
N LYS A 59 23.41 -1.86 21.23
CA LYS A 59 22.66 -0.67 20.74
C LYS A 59 21.66 -0.15 21.75
N SER A 60 20.71 -1.00 22.15
CA SER A 60 19.68 -0.64 23.15
C SER A 60 20.28 -0.24 24.49
N THR A 61 21.42 -0.85 24.88
CA THR A 61 22.16 -0.48 26.08
C THR A 61 22.77 0.91 25.95
N LEU A 62 23.29 1.28 24.78
CA LEU A 62 23.81 2.63 24.53
C LEU A 62 22.67 3.67 24.55
N LEU A 63 21.51 3.39 23.94
CA LEU A 63 20.35 4.27 24.02
C LEU A 63 19.89 4.49 25.47
N ARG A 64 19.84 3.43 26.27
CA ARG A 64 19.52 3.56 27.71
C ARG A 64 20.58 4.39 28.46
N GLN A 65 21.84 4.31 28.08
CA GLN A 65 22.90 5.17 28.64
C GLN A 65 22.73 6.61 28.19
N PHE A 66 22.34 6.87 26.94
CA PHE A 66 22.00 8.23 26.50
C PHE A 66 20.78 8.78 27.26
N ARG A 67 19.77 7.96 27.50
CA ARG A 67 18.60 8.34 28.32
C ARG A 67 19.01 8.70 29.73
N LYS A 68 19.90 7.91 30.35
CA LYS A 68 20.43 8.22 31.68
C LYS A 68 21.17 9.57 31.72
N ILE A 69 21.99 9.85 30.70
CA ILE A 69 22.70 11.13 30.57
C ILE A 69 21.68 12.27 30.43
N ALA A 70 20.62 12.12 29.66
CA ALA A 70 19.54 13.10 29.53
C ALA A 70 18.85 13.31 30.89
N ASP A 71 18.53 12.23 31.62
CA ASP A 71 17.91 12.30 32.95
C ASP A 71 18.83 13.04 33.98
N GLU A 72 20.15 12.74 33.98
CA GLU A 72 21.16 13.41 34.80
C GLU A 72 21.23 14.91 34.48
N ALA A 73 21.09 15.28 33.20
CA ALA A 73 21.04 16.67 32.74
C ALA A 73 19.66 17.33 32.91
N LYS A 74 18.67 16.66 33.50
CA LYS A 74 17.27 17.06 33.63
C LYS A 74 16.60 17.39 32.29
N ILE A 75 17.01 16.68 31.25
CA ILE A 75 16.42 16.70 29.89
C ILE A 75 15.31 15.66 29.84
N ILE A 76 14.17 16.05 29.30
CA ILE A 76 13.00 15.21 29.17
C ILE A 76 13.25 14.18 28.06
N SER A 77 12.86 12.93 28.27
CA SER A 77 13.07 11.89 27.27
C SER A 77 11.85 10.99 27.11
N ALA A 78 11.61 10.54 25.89
CA ALA A 78 10.63 9.50 25.59
C ALA A 78 11.26 8.38 24.76
N TYR A 79 10.85 7.15 25.02
CA TYR A 79 11.46 5.94 24.44
C TYR A 79 10.38 5.03 23.86
N ILE A 80 10.60 4.57 22.63
CA ILE A 80 9.80 3.54 21.99
C ILE A 80 10.69 2.41 21.48
N ASP A 81 10.07 1.25 21.29
CA ASP A 81 10.69 0.07 20.68
C ASP A 81 9.84 -0.48 19.52
N GLU A 82 9.91 -1.75 19.22
CA GLU A 82 9.17 -2.41 18.14
C GLU A 82 7.68 -2.65 18.38
N ALA A 83 7.15 -2.14 19.46
CA ALA A 83 5.79 -2.38 19.93
C ALA A 83 4.73 -1.74 19.09
N GLU A 84 4.99 -0.51 18.77
CA GLU A 84 4.05 0.32 18.05
C GLU A 84 4.10 -0.04 16.55
N LYS A 85 2.92 -0.24 15.97
CA LYS A 85 2.78 -0.68 14.58
C LYS A 85 2.42 0.46 13.63
N THR A 86 2.10 1.63 14.17
CA THR A 86 1.63 2.78 13.39
C THR A 86 2.14 4.10 13.96
N VAL A 87 2.24 5.12 13.12
CA VAL A 87 2.66 6.47 13.54
C VAL A 87 1.77 7.05 14.65
N PRO A 88 0.42 6.96 14.60
CA PRO A 88 -0.41 7.40 15.72
C PRO A 88 -0.12 6.70 17.05
N GLU A 89 0.15 5.40 17.03
CA GLU A 89 0.51 4.63 18.23
C GLU A 89 1.86 5.08 18.79
N VAL A 90 2.85 5.31 17.91
CA VAL A 90 4.15 5.88 18.29
C VAL A 90 3.99 7.23 18.97
N MET A 91 3.21 8.15 18.37
CA MET A 91 2.93 9.45 18.99
C MET A 91 2.23 9.31 20.35
N GLY A 92 1.25 8.38 20.44
CA GLY A 92 0.55 8.07 21.69
C GLY A 92 1.52 7.59 22.77
N ARG A 93 2.41 6.67 22.44
CA ARG A 93 3.41 6.14 23.38
C ARG A 93 4.42 7.20 23.84
N LEU A 94 4.92 8.00 22.91
CA LEU A 94 5.81 9.12 23.25
C LEU A 94 5.11 10.11 24.18
N ALA A 95 3.84 10.41 23.93
CA ALA A 95 3.05 11.32 24.79
C ALA A 95 2.86 10.75 26.21
N GLU A 96 2.58 9.44 26.35
CA GLU A 96 2.48 8.78 27.65
C GLU A 96 3.81 8.84 28.43
N GLU A 97 4.94 8.60 27.77
CA GLU A 97 6.26 8.68 28.40
C GLU A 97 6.58 10.10 28.91
N LEU A 98 6.18 11.13 28.15
CA LEU A 98 6.33 12.53 28.54
C LEU A 98 5.36 12.91 29.69
N GLU A 99 4.12 12.43 29.66
CA GLU A 99 3.14 12.67 30.72
C GLU A 99 3.57 12.06 32.05
N ARG A 100 4.21 10.87 32.05
CA ARG A 100 4.80 10.26 33.27
C ARG A 100 5.87 11.13 33.91
N GLN A 101 6.51 12.00 33.15
CA GLN A 101 7.50 12.97 33.62
C GLN A 101 6.89 14.34 33.99
N GLY A 102 5.55 14.43 33.95
CA GLY A 102 4.81 15.65 34.28
C GLY A 102 4.53 16.59 33.12
N HIS A 103 4.87 16.20 31.91
CA HIS A 103 4.73 17.03 30.70
C HIS A 103 3.63 16.52 29.80
N LYS A 104 2.42 16.98 30.02
CA LYS A 104 1.24 16.53 29.25
C LYS A 104 1.13 17.26 27.92
N LEU A 105 0.99 16.50 26.84
CA LEU A 105 0.67 16.98 25.51
C LEU A 105 -0.86 17.17 25.37
N THR A 106 -1.39 18.24 25.92
CA THR A 106 -2.83 18.38 26.15
C THR A 106 -3.64 18.35 24.87
N GLN A 107 -3.26 19.15 23.85
CA GLN A 107 -4.02 19.20 22.58
C GLN A 107 -3.93 17.87 21.83
N PHE A 108 -2.74 17.29 21.79
CA PHE A 108 -2.52 15.99 21.19
C PHE A 108 -3.28 14.89 21.94
N SER A 109 -3.10 14.76 23.26
CA SER A 109 -3.69 13.68 24.07
C SER A 109 -5.21 13.70 24.04
N ASP A 110 -5.83 14.88 24.07
CA ASP A 110 -7.28 15.01 24.00
C ASP A 110 -7.78 14.54 22.62
N ARG A 111 -7.09 14.91 21.55
CA ARG A 111 -7.45 14.50 20.18
C ARG A 111 -7.14 13.03 19.92
N TYR A 112 -6.04 12.52 20.46
CA TYR A 112 -5.66 11.12 20.37
C TYR A 112 -6.64 10.20 21.11
N LYS A 113 -7.19 10.60 22.25
CA LYS A 113 -8.26 9.88 22.94
C LYS A 113 -9.50 9.75 22.07
N VAL A 114 -9.90 10.83 21.40
CA VAL A 114 -11.02 10.80 20.45
C VAL A 114 -10.71 9.84 19.29
N TYR A 115 -9.49 9.87 18.78
CA TYR A 115 -9.05 8.92 17.74
C TYR A 115 -9.16 7.48 18.20
N CYS A 116 -8.60 7.12 19.36
CA CYS A 116 -8.65 5.75 19.89
C CYS A 116 -10.07 5.30 20.16
N GLN A 117 -10.90 6.15 20.76
CA GLN A 117 -12.30 5.85 21.02
C GLN A 117 -13.09 5.62 19.74
N LYS A 118 -12.97 6.53 18.78
CA LYS A 118 -13.68 6.43 17.50
C LYS A 118 -13.19 5.24 16.66
N ARG A 119 -11.88 5.00 16.67
CA ARG A 119 -11.30 3.80 16.07
C ARG A 119 -11.91 2.54 16.66
N GLN A 120 -11.95 2.43 17.97
CA GLN A 120 -12.52 1.27 18.66
C GLN A 120 -14.03 1.13 18.39
N GLU A 121 -14.79 2.23 18.41
CA GLU A 121 -16.23 2.22 18.07
C GLU A 121 -16.47 1.68 16.65
N LEU A 122 -15.63 2.10 15.68
CA LEU A 122 -15.74 1.68 14.28
C LEU A 122 -15.22 0.24 14.06
N GLU A 123 -14.17 -0.18 14.75
CA GLU A 123 -13.60 -1.53 14.65
C GLU A 123 -14.52 -2.60 15.29
N THR A 124 -15.30 -2.22 16.29
CA THR A 124 -16.26 -3.11 16.97
C THR A 124 -17.66 -3.06 16.37
N ASP A 125 -17.92 -2.19 15.40
CA ASP A 125 -19.23 -2.10 14.74
C ASP A 125 -19.46 -3.33 13.84
N PRO A 126 -20.56 -4.07 14.03
CA PRO A 126 -20.89 -5.21 13.18
C PRO A 126 -21.10 -4.88 11.68
N GLU A 127 -21.37 -3.60 11.37
CA GLU A 127 -21.51 -3.12 9.99
C GLU A 127 -20.20 -2.59 9.41
N ALA A 128 -19.06 -2.71 10.12
CA ALA A 128 -17.79 -2.24 9.64
C ALA A 128 -17.40 -2.97 8.35
N PRO A 129 -17.01 -2.24 7.30
CA PRO A 129 -16.50 -2.84 6.08
C PRO A 129 -15.26 -3.69 6.34
N GLN A 130 -15.07 -4.70 5.54
CA GLN A 130 -13.94 -5.62 5.66
C GLN A 130 -12.60 -4.88 5.59
N GLY A 131 -11.64 -5.22 6.48
CA GLY A 131 -10.30 -4.63 6.51
C GLY A 131 -10.19 -3.25 7.17
N PHE A 132 -11.25 -2.75 7.79
CA PHE A 132 -11.28 -1.41 8.40
C PHE A 132 -10.20 -1.22 9.48
N SER A 133 -9.94 -2.21 10.32
CA SER A 133 -8.90 -2.13 11.36
C SER A 133 -7.47 -2.02 10.79
N ALA A 134 -7.20 -2.72 9.69
CA ALA A 134 -5.91 -2.60 8.99
C ALA A 134 -5.74 -1.24 8.29
N PHE A 135 -6.83 -0.61 7.92
CA PHE A 135 -6.88 0.67 7.25
C PHE A 135 -6.60 1.86 8.20
N VAL A 136 -7.25 1.91 9.34
CA VAL A 136 -7.11 3.03 10.31
C VAL A 136 -5.70 3.08 10.92
N GLY A 137 -4.97 1.97 10.89
CA GLY A 137 -3.59 1.88 11.39
C GLY A 137 -2.50 2.36 10.42
N LYS A 138 -2.77 2.49 9.13
CA LYS A 138 -1.72 2.82 8.13
C LYS A 138 -1.95 4.20 7.50
N THR A 139 -0.86 4.95 7.32
CA THR A 139 -0.75 6.23 6.59
C THR A 139 -1.14 6.11 5.09
N VAL A 140 -1.92 5.10 4.74
CA VAL A 140 -2.17 4.63 3.38
C VAL A 140 -3.18 5.50 2.63
N PHE A 141 -3.96 6.35 3.33
CA PHE A 141 -5.00 7.14 2.66
C PHE A 141 -4.44 8.10 1.61
N LYS A 142 -3.38 8.82 1.91
CA LYS A 142 -2.76 9.73 0.92
C LYS A 142 -1.89 9.00 -0.10
N THR A 143 -1.24 7.93 0.28
CA THR A 143 -0.36 7.16 -0.61
C THR A 143 -1.18 6.27 -1.54
N GLY A 144 -2.23 5.61 -1.06
CA GLY A 144 -3.14 4.80 -1.88
C GLY A 144 -3.96 5.62 -2.86
N VAL A 145 -4.51 6.76 -2.43
CA VAL A 145 -5.22 7.70 -3.31
C VAL A 145 -4.26 8.40 -4.28
N ARG A 146 -2.99 8.62 -3.93
CA ARG A 146 -1.97 9.12 -4.85
C ARG A 146 -1.46 8.06 -5.83
N LEU A 147 -1.47 6.78 -5.47
CA LEU A 147 -1.10 5.67 -6.36
C LEU A 147 -2.24 5.31 -7.31
N ALA A 148 -3.50 5.34 -6.88
CA ALA A 148 -4.68 5.15 -7.73
C ALA A 148 -4.83 6.24 -8.82
N ARG A 149 -4.13 7.37 -8.69
CA ARG A 149 -4.15 8.48 -9.68
C ARG A 149 -3.10 8.38 -10.78
N ARG A 150 -2.36 7.27 -10.90
CA ARG A 150 -1.24 7.15 -11.88
C ARG A 150 -1.47 6.16 -13.01
N VAL A 151 -2.70 5.97 -13.48
CA VAL A 151 -2.95 5.16 -14.69
C VAL A 151 -3.21 6.08 -15.88
N PRO A 152 -2.45 5.98 -16.98
CA PRO A 152 -2.71 6.75 -18.20
C PRO A 152 -3.97 6.24 -18.88
N VAL A 153 -5.04 7.04 -18.91
CA VAL A 153 -6.26 6.74 -19.65
C VAL A 153 -6.11 7.22 -21.09
N GLY A 154 -5.71 6.32 -21.97
CA GLY A 154 -5.98 6.47 -23.38
C GLY A 154 -7.41 6.06 -23.65
N GLY A 155 -8.24 7.03 -23.99
CA GLY A 155 -9.57 6.91 -24.62
C GLY A 155 -10.51 5.87 -24.07
N ALA A 156 -11.50 6.32 -23.34
CA ALA A 156 -12.75 5.65 -22.98
C ALA A 156 -12.63 4.14 -22.78
N VAL A 157 -12.82 3.71 -21.55
CA VAL A 157 -12.99 2.33 -21.13
C VAL A 157 -11.71 1.70 -20.57
N PHE A 158 -11.82 1.35 -19.35
CA PHE A 158 -11.02 0.39 -18.56
C PHE A 158 -10.05 0.99 -17.54
N ASP A 159 -10.61 1.55 -16.46
CA ASP A 159 -10.01 1.42 -15.13
C ASP A 159 -10.35 0.03 -14.62
N PHE A 160 -9.41 -0.90 -14.59
CA PHE A 160 -9.66 -2.24 -14.12
C PHE A 160 -8.80 -2.63 -12.92
N VAL A 161 -9.55 -2.92 -11.87
CA VAL A 161 -9.41 -4.03 -10.92
C VAL A 161 -8.10 -4.07 -10.15
N ASP A 162 -8.13 -3.68 -8.93
CA ASP A 162 -7.29 -3.78 -7.74
C ASP A 162 -6.76 -2.46 -7.17
N GLU A 163 -6.33 -1.50 -7.95
CA GLU A 163 -6.28 -0.10 -7.46
C GLU A 163 -7.69 0.40 -7.17
N ASP A 164 -8.68 -0.07 -7.91
CA ASP A 164 -10.09 0.24 -7.67
C ASP A 164 -10.72 -0.61 -6.56
N ALA A 165 -10.33 -1.84 -6.38
CA ALA A 165 -10.77 -2.60 -5.20
C ALA A 165 -10.20 -1.98 -3.93
N PHE A 166 -8.94 -1.50 -3.93
CA PHE A 166 -8.37 -0.78 -2.80
C PHE A 166 -8.89 0.66 -2.71
N ALA A 167 -9.04 1.38 -3.83
CA ALA A 167 -9.66 2.70 -3.86
C ALA A 167 -11.17 2.62 -3.62
N THR A 168 -11.84 1.57 -4.08
CA THR A 168 -13.23 1.25 -3.78
C THR A 168 -13.35 0.86 -2.31
N GLN A 169 -12.48 0.02 -1.79
CA GLN A 169 -12.44 -0.37 -0.40
C GLN A 169 -12.06 0.82 0.50
N ALA A 170 -11.09 1.65 0.10
CA ALA A 170 -10.78 2.91 0.76
C ALA A 170 -11.93 3.93 0.65
N GLY A 171 -12.64 3.94 -0.47
CA GLY A 171 -13.86 4.71 -0.69
C GLY A 171 -15.03 4.20 0.16
N GLU A 172 -15.21 2.90 0.26
CA GLU A 172 -16.19 2.25 1.14
C GLU A 172 -15.90 2.57 2.61
N TRP A 173 -14.64 2.48 3.04
CA TRP A 173 -14.24 2.83 4.40
C TRP A 173 -14.40 4.33 4.68
N ALA A 174 -14.02 5.18 3.72
CA ALA A 174 -14.24 6.61 3.85
C ALA A 174 -15.72 6.96 3.90
N SER A 175 -16.54 6.31 3.08
CA SER A 175 -18.00 6.46 3.06
C SER A 175 -18.62 5.91 4.34
N TYR A 176 -18.17 4.76 4.82
CA TYR A 176 -18.59 4.18 6.08
C TYR A 176 -18.29 5.10 7.26
N VAL A 177 -17.04 5.60 7.37
CA VAL A 177 -16.62 6.56 8.39
C VAL A 177 -17.51 7.81 8.34
N ALA A 178 -17.73 8.36 7.13
CA ALA A 178 -18.57 9.54 6.94
C ALA A 178 -20.07 9.30 7.24
N LYS A 179 -20.53 8.04 7.09
CA LYS A 179 -21.91 7.64 7.44
C LYS A 179 -22.11 7.48 8.95
N LYS A 180 -21.09 6.92 9.64
CA LYS A 180 -21.15 6.62 11.08
C LYS A 180 -20.74 7.82 11.96
N ILE A 181 -19.89 8.69 11.46
CA ILE A 181 -19.44 9.89 12.17
C ILE A 181 -20.02 11.12 11.49
N THR A 182 -20.86 11.87 12.23
CA THR A 182 -21.50 13.09 11.73
C THR A 182 -20.58 14.32 11.78
N ASN A 183 -19.57 14.31 12.64
CA ASN A 183 -18.63 15.41 12.82
C ASN A 183 -17.51 15.31 11.76
N LYS A 184 -17.43 16.28 10.85
CA LYS A 184 -16.43 16.32 9.77
C LYS A 184 -14.98 16.29 10.27
N ASP A 185 -14.71 16.88 11.42
CA ASP A 185 -13.35 16.92 12.01
C ASP A 185 -12.97 15.56 12.59
N GLU A 186 -13.93 14.78 13.08
CA GLU A 186 -13.70 13.41 13.54
C GLU A 186 -13.56 12.45 12.34
N VAL A 187 -14.33 12.66 11.27
CA VAL A 187 -14.15 11.93 10.00
C VAL A 187 -12.73 12.10 9.50
N ARG A 188 -12.24 13.35 9.43
CA ARG A 188 -10.87 13.63 8.98
C ARG A 188 -9.83 13.01 9.91
N LEU A 189 -10.07 13.00 11.23
CA LEU A 189 -9.16 12.41 12.21
C LEU A 189 -8.98 10.90 12.00
N ILE A 190 -10.04 10.19 11.62
CA ILE A 190 -9.98 8.76 11.34
C ILE A 190 -9.37 8.48 9.97
N GLN A 191 -9.69 9.31 8.98
CA GLN A 191 -9.21 9.12 7.61
C GLN A 191 -7.76 9.56 7.40
N GLU A 192 -7.31 10.61 8.07
CA GLU A 192 -5.98 11.19 7.95
C GLU A 192 -5.33 11.41 9.34
N PRO A 193 -5.18 10.35 10.15
CA PRO A 193 -4.75 10.53 11.56
C PRO A 193 -3.36 11.15 11.67
N VAL A 194 -2.42 10.82 10.81
CA VAL A 194 -1.07 11.38 10.82
C VAL A 194 -1.10 12.87 10.52
N GLU A 195 -1.87 13.29 9.52
CA GLU A 195 -1.99 14.70 9.11
C GLU A 195 -2.69 15.57 10.17
N VAL A 196 -3.57 14.96 10.97
CA VAL A 196 -4.31 15.68 12.02
C VAL A 196 -3.53 15.67 13.34
N LEU A 197 -2.95 14.54 13.72
CA LEU A 197 -2.32 14.36 15.03
C LEU A 197 -0.88 14.89 15.06
N THR A 198 -0.10 14.78 13.98
CA THR A 198 1.31 15.21 13.98
C THR A 198 1.46 16.70 14.25
N PRO A 199 0.67 17.62 13.65
CA PRO A 199 0.77 19.04 13.98
C PRO A 199 0.49 19.34 15.45
N LEU A 200 -0.50 18.67 16.05
CA LEU A 200 -0.84 18.85 17.47
C LEU A 200 0.26 18.33 18.39
N PHE A 201 0.81 17.18 18.04
CA PHE A 201 1.95 16.57 18.73
C PHE A 201 3.17 17.50 18.71
N LEU A 202 3.52 18.03 17.52
CA LEU A 202 4.64 18.96 17.38
C LEU A 202 4.39 20.28 18.12
N GLN A 203 3.18 20.83 18.07
CA GLN A 203 2.84 22.05 18.79
C GLN A 203 2.98 21.90 20.32
N ASP A 204 2.53 20.78 20.86
CA ASP A 204 2.63 20.54 22.29
C ASP A 204 4.08 20.23 22.71
N ILE A 205 4.83 19.42 21.94
CA ILE A 205 6.26 19.19 22.19
C ILE A 205 7.05 20.51 22.06
N PHE A 206 6.71 21.36 21.10
CA PHE A 206 7.36 22.65 20.92
C PHE A 206 7.22 23.55 22.16
N LYS A 207 6.06 23.51 22.85
CA LYS A 207 5.87 24.24 24.12
C LYS A 207 6.80 23.71 25.20
N ILE A 208 6.94 22.41 25.32
CA ILE A 208 7.87 21.78 26.28
C ILE A 208 9.31 22.13 25.90
N ALA A 209 9.63 22.03 24.62
CA ALA A 209 10.98 22.30 24.10
C ALA A 209 11.43 23.77 24.23
N LYS A 210 10.51 24.69 24.48
CA LYS A 210 10.86 26.10 24.87
C LYS A 210 11.49 26.20 26.25
N GLU A 211 11.12 25.30 27.15
CA GLU A 211 11.56 25.35 28.55
C GLU A 211 12.74 24.41 28.82
N THR A 212 12.77 23.27 28.16
CA THR A 212 13.82 22.27 28.35
C THR A 212 14.00 21.40 27.05
N ALA A 213 15.21 20.85 26.90
CA ALA A 213 15.46 19.96 25.78
C ALA A 213 14.63 18.65 25.89
N VAL A 214 14.28 18.09 24.75
CA VAL A 214 13.54 16.81 24.64
C VAL A 214 14.34 15.85 23.80
N VAL A 215 14.51 14.60 24.24
CA VAL A 215 15.15 13.54 23.46
C VAL A 215 14.17 12.42 23.19
N LEU A 216 13.96 12.10 21.92
CA LEU A 216 13.11 11.00 21.45
C LEU A 216 13.97 9.80 21.03
N PHE A 217 13.78 8.68 21.67
CA PHE A 217 14.52 7.44 21.42
C PHE A 217 13.66 6.45 20.65
N PHE A 218 14.18 5.95 19.53
CA PHE A 218 13.58 4.93 18.66
C PHE A 218 14.51 3.71 18.61
N ASP A 219 14.16 2.67 19.32
CA ASP A 219 14.93 1.41 19.31
C ASP A 219 14.33 0.40 18.34
N THR A 220 15.11 -0.60 17.95
CA THR A 220 14.72 -1.68 17.04
C THR A 220 14.14 -1.16 15.70
N TYR A 221 14.74 -0.08 15.20
CA TYR A 221 14.25 0.67 14.03
C TYR A 221 14.17 -0.16 12.75
N GLU A 222 14.91 -1.25 12.64
CA GLU A 222 14.77 -2.20 11.53
C GLU A 222 13.38 -2.82 11.38
N ARG A 223 12.54 -2.74 12.41
CA ARG A 223 11.15 -3.22 12.42
C ARG A 223 10.11 -2.11 12.27
N THR A 224 10.47 -0.91 12.65
CA THR A 224 9.56 0.26 12.64
C THR A 224 9.90 1.26 11.54
N GLY A 225 11.10 1.18 10.97
CA GLY A 225 11.60 2.13 9.99
C GLY A 225 10.73 2.25 8.73
N GLU A 226 10.08 1.18 8.32
CA GLU A 226 9.24 1.17 7.12
C GLU A 226 8.14 2.24 7.14
N PHE A 227 7.50 2.46 8.29
CA PHE A 227 6.45 3.49 8.44
C PHE A 227 6.94 4.77 9.10
N LEU A 228 8.00 4.72 9.95
CA LEU A 228 8.55 5.88 10.64
C LEU A 228 9.46 6.72 9.75
N ASP A 229 10.16 6.11 8.80
CA ASP A 229 11.18 6.78 7.99
C ASP A 229 10.60 7.97 7.22
N ASN A 230 9.47 7.76 6.59
CA ASN A 230 8.77 8.82 5.86
C ASN A 230 8.25 9.91 6.79
N TRP A 231 7.64 9.53 7.91
CA TRP A 231 7.09 10.45 8.89
C TRP A 231 8.17 11.34 9.53
N LEU A 232 9.32 10.75 9.94
CA LEU A 232 10.43 11.52 10.51
C LEU A 232 11.01 12.52 9.50
N ARG A 233 11.14 12.12 8.23
CA ARG A 233 11.59 13.05 7.17
C ARG A 233 10.59 14.17 6.92
N GLU A 234 9.29 13.88 6.87
CA GLU A 234 8.23 14.90 6.72
C GLU A 234 8.22 15.89 7.89
N ILE A 235 8.52 15.43 9.11
CA ILE A 235 8.73 16.31 10.28
C ILE A 235 9.95 17.22 10.05
N LEU A 236 11.08 16.68 9.64
CA LEU A 236 12.30 17.47 9.39
C LEU A 236 12.14 18.44 8.22
N GLU A 237 11.29 18.11 7.23
CA GLU A 237 10.90 19.00 6.12
C GLU A 237 9.92 20.11 6.55
N GLY A 238 9.44 20.08 7.79
CA GLY A 238 8.47 21.07 8.29
C GLY A 238 7.06 20.91 7.72
N ARG A 239 6.72 19.77 7.09
CA ARG A 239 5.40 19.56 6.47
C ARG A 239 4.25 19.58 7.46
N HIS A 240 4.52 19.22 8.72
CA HIS A 240 3.53 19.15 9.78
C HIS A 240 3.64 20.33 10.80
N GLY A 241 4.57 21.25 10.58
CA GLY A 241 4.82 22.38 11.45
C GLY A 241 6.29 22.56 11.80
N GLU A 242 6.59 23.58 12.60
CA GLU A 242 7.96 23.88 13.03
C GLU A 242 8.44 22.89 14.09
N VAL A 243 9.70 22.46 13.97
CA VAL A 243 10.39 21.62 14.94
C VAL A 243 11.36 22.48 15.75
N SER A 244 11.28 22.40 17.06
CA SER A 244 12.20 23.14 17.94
C SER A 244 13.62 22.59 17.83
N LEU A 245 14.61 23.46 17.81
CA LEU A 245 16.04 23.10 17.91
C LEU A 245 16.41 22.41 19.24
N ASN A 246 15.51 22.42 20.22
CA ASN A 246 15.64 21.71 21.48
C ASN A 246 15.17 20.24 21.45
N ILE A 247 14.81 19.72 20.27
CA ILE A 247 14.40 18.34 20.10
C ILE A 247 15.55 17.56 19.46
N LEU A 248 15.95 16.46 20.10
CA LEU A 248 16.94 15.51 19.59
C LEU A 248 16.24 14.17 19.33
N ILE A 249 16.69 13.46 18.31
CA ILE A 249 16.18 12.14 17.93
C ILE A 249 17.36 11.16 17.95
N ALA A 250 17.18 10.01 18.59
CA ALA A 250 18.16 8.94 18.59
C ALA A 250 17.51 7.62 18.10
N ILE A 251 18.05 7.09 17.02
CA ILE A 251 17.54 5.90 16.33
C ILE A 251 18.55 4.78 16.46
N ALA A 252 18.11 3.58 16.90
CA ALA A 252 18.93 2.39 16.95
C ALA A 252 18.33 1.28 16.08
N GLY A 253 19.15 0.72 15.19
CA GLY A 253 18.72 -0.34 14.24
C GLY A 253 19.85 -1.31 13.88
N ARG A 254 19.55 -2.32 13.07
CA ARG A 254 20.56 -3.25 12.56
C ARG A 254 21.36 -2.68 11.39
N GLN A 255 20.76 -1.78 10.65
CA GLN A 255 21.33 -1.16 9.46
C GLN A 255 21.48 0.35 9.67
N GLU A 256 22.39 0.93 8.93
CA GLU A 256 22.52 2.37 8.79
C GLU A 256 21.28 2.94 8.10
N LEU A 257 20.88 4.16 8.44
CA LEU A 257 19.83 4.87 7.70
C LEU A 257 20.23 5.01 6.23
N ASP A 258 19.30 4.70 5.33
CA ASP A 258 19.58 4.69 3.88
C ASP A 258 20.08 6.04 3.40
N LYS A 259 21.31 6.03 2.86
CA LYS A 259 22.01 7.25 2.42
C LYS A 259 21.28 7.99 1.29
N ASN A 260 20.51 7.29 0.46
CA ASN A 260 19.77 7.92 -0.63
C ASN A 260 18.60 8.77 -0.12
N TYR A 261 17.90 8.26 0.89
CA TYR A 261 16.74 8.97 1.46
C TYR A 261 17.12 10.02 2.51
N TRP A 262 18.25 9.81 3.23
CA TRP A 262 18.69 10.68 4.32
C TRP A 262 19.82 11.65 3.94
N ALA A 263 20.30 11.63 2.68
CA ALA A 263 21.35 12.54 2.19
C ALA A 263 21.07 14.03 2.46
N PRO A 264 19.86 14.57 2.31
CA PRO A 264 19.58 15.98 2.58
C PRO A 264 19.85 16.42 4.03
N TYR A 265 19.84 15.46 4.97
CA TYR A 265 19.93 15.71 6.42
C TYR A 265 21.30 15.34 7.00
N GLU A 266 22.29 15.01 6.17
CA GLU A 266 23.60 14.52 6.61
C GLU A 266 24.28 15.47 7.60
N GLY A 267 24.13 16.78 7.40
CA GLY A 267 24.64 17.81 8.31
C GLY A 267 24.00 17.79 9.71
N LEU A 268 22.88 17.11 9.90
CA LEU A 268 22.16 17.04 11.18
C LEU A 268 22.39 15.69 11.89
N ILE A 269 23.02 14.70 11.23
CA ILE A 269 23.12 13.32 11.69
C ILE A 269 24.50 13.02 12.27
N VAL A 270 24.51 12.36 13.43
CA VAL A 270 25.68 11.62 13.94
C VAL A 270 25.48 10.14 13.66
N ARG A 271 26.46 9.50 13.10
CA ARG A 271 26.41 8.09 12.71
C ARG A 271 27.37 7.27 13.59
N PHE A 272 26.82 6.30 14.32
CA PHE A 272 27.58 5.38 15.19
C PHE A 272 27.42 3.94 14.68
N SER A 273 28.46 3.43 14.03
CA SER A 273 28.62 1.98 13.82
C SER A 273 29.10 1.32 15.10
N LEU A 274 28.32 0.42 15.66
CA LEU A 274 28.74 -0.34 16.82
C LEU A 274 29.37 -1.67 16.41
N GLU A 275 30.65 -1.81 16.71
CA GLU A 275 31.42 -3.04 16.56
C GLU A 275 31.39 -3.85 17.86
N PRO A 276 31.78 -5.13 17.87
CA PRO A 276 32.05 -5.86 19.12
C PRO A 276 32.98 -5.07 20.04
N PHE A 277 33.03 -5.41 21.32
CA PHE A 277 33.94 -4.77 22.26
C PHE A 277 35.39 -4.86 21.77
N THR A 278 36.21 -3.84 22.05
CA THR A 278 37.63 -3.97 21.98
C THR A 278 38.11 -4.98 23.03
N GLN A 279 39.34 -5.44 22.90
CA GLN A 279 39.89 -6.35 23.89
C GLN A 279 39.93 -5.72 25.30
N GLU A 280 40.29 -4.43 25.37
CA GLU A 280 40.33 -3.63 26.59
C GLU A 280 38.94 -3.44 27.19
N GLU A 281 37.93 -3.10 26.36
CA GLU A 281 36.54 -2.94 26.84
C GLU A 281 36.01 -4.25 27.41
N ALA A 282 36.21 -5.36 26.73
CA ALA A 282 35.76 -6.66 27.18
C ALA A 282 36.50 -7.11 28.46
N GLN A 283 37.82 -6.87 28.60
CA GLN A 283 38.58 -7.14 29.83
C GLN A 283 38.08 -6.26 30.98
N LEU A 284 37.82 -4.99 30.76
CA LEU A 284 37.26 -4.09 31.76
C LEU A 284 35.86 -4.56 32.23
N TYR A 285 35.02 -5.04 31.29
CA TYR A 285 33.71 -5.62 31.63
C TYR A 285 33.86 -6.84 32.54
N LEU A 286 34.76 -7.77 32.19
CA LEU A 286 35.01 -8.99 32.97
C LEU A 286 35.59 -8.69 34.34
N THR A 287 36.52 -7.71 34.44
CA THR A 287 37.04 -7.24 35.72
C THR A 287 35.95 -6.68 36.62
N ARG A 288 34.99 -5.91 36.08
CA ARG A 288 33.84 -5.44 36.87
C ARG A 288 32.88 -6.54 37.32
N LYS A 289 32.97 -7.72 36.71
CA LYS A 289 32.26 -8.95 37.11
C LYS A 289 33.10 -9.89 37.99
N ASP A 290 34.21 -9.37 38.54
CA ASP A 290 35.15 -10.10 39.40
C ASP A 290 35.83 -11.29 38.70
N ILE A 291 35.87 -11.30 37.36
CA ILE A 291 36.56 -12.32 36.57
C ILE A 291 37.94 -11.76 36.17
N THR A 292 38.95 -12.13 36.94
CA THR A 292 40.33 -11.62 36.84
C THR A 292 41.37 -12.66 36.40
N ASN A 293 41.01 -13.93 36.37
CA ASN A 293 41.89 -15.00 35.89
C ASN A 293 42.18 -14.82 34.39
N SER A 294 43.43 -14.58 34.05
CA SER A 294 43.85 -14.29 32.66
C SER A 294 43.47 -15.37 31.67
N GLN A 295 43.57 -16.63 32.03
CA GLN A 295 43.20 -17.76 31.15
C GLN A 295 41.69 -17.87 30.95
N VAL A 296 40.92 -17.58 31.99
CA VAL A 296 39.45 -17.52 31.93
C VAL A 296 39.04 -16.35 31.02
N VAL A 297 39.63 -15.18 31.23
CA VAL A 297 39.39 -13.97 30.42
C VAL A 297 39.69 -14.25 28.97
N GLU A 298 40.90 -14.74 28.63
CA GLU A 298 41.28 -15.07 27.25
C GLU A 298 40.33 -16.08 26.61
N THR A 299 39.88 -17.06 27.36
CA THR A 299 38.92 -18.05 26.88
C THR A 299 37.57 -17.44 26.59
N ILE A 300 37.04 -16.56 27.47
CA ILE A 300 35.77 -15.86 27.26
C ILE A 300 35.86 -14.97 26.00
N LEU A 301 36.95 -14.20 25.86
CA LEU A 301 37.12 -13.28 24.70
C LEU A 301 37.20 -14.06 23.39
N ARG A 302 37.98 -15.12 23.36
CA ARG A 302 38.07 -15.99 22.19
C ARG A 302 36.74 -16.62 21.81
N LEU A 303 35.95 -17.05 22.77
CA LEU A 303 34.70 -17.76 22.54
C LEU A 303 33.52 -16.84 22.21
N SER A 304 33.49 -15.63 22.79
CA SER A 304 32.45 -14.62 22.55
C SER A 304 32.68 -13.84 21.27
N GLY A 305 33.87 -13.89 20.67
CA GLY A 305 34.25 -12.97 19.60
C GLY A 305 34.12 -11.51 20.05
N ASN A 306 34.31 -11.25 21.35
CA ASN A 306 34.12 -9.95 22.00
C ASN A 306 32.69 -9.36 21.87
N LEU A 307 31.70 -10.13 21.46
CA LEU A 307 30.33 -9.62 21.34
C LEU A 307 29.77 -9.36 22.75
N PRO A 308 29.38 -8.12 23.10
CA PRO A 308 28.99 -7.72 24.45
C PRO A 308 27.97 -8.64 25.12
N LEU A 309 26.98 -9.09 24.39
CA LEU A 309 25.97 -10.03 24.90
C LEU A 309 26.58 -11.36 25.29
N LEU A 310 27.44 -11.95 24.44
CA LEU A 310 28.06 -13.23 24.71
C LEU A 310 29.11 -13.13 25.81
N VAL A 311 29.87 -12.02 25.86
CA VAL A 311 30.77 -11.73 26.97
C VAL A 311 29.99 -11.70 28.29
N GLY A 312 28.83 -10.98 28.30
CA GLY A 312 27.96 -10.91 29.47
C GLY A 312 27.44 -12.28 29.91
N MET A 313 26.93 -13.07 28.97
CA MET A 313 26.43 -14.42 29.27
C MET A 313 27.50 -15.35 29.81
N LEU A 314 28.69 -15.33 29.23
CA LEU A 314 29.81 -16.14 29.71
C LEU A 314 30.34 -15.65 31.06
N ALA A 315 30.24 -14.35 31.33
CA ALA A 315 30.64 -13.77 32.62
C ALA A 315 29.62 -14.02 33.75
N ASP A 316 28.33 -14.06 33.45
CA ASP A 316 27.26 -14.29 34.44
C ASP A 316 27.37 -15.70 35.09
N ALA A 317 28.12 -16.56 34.46
CA ALA A 317 28.46 -17.89 35.01
C ALA A 317 29.56 -17.88 36.04
N HIS A 318 30.23 -16.76 36.28
CA HIS A 318 31.39 -16.66 37.20
C HIS A 318 32.40 -17.81 37.09
N PRO A 319 32.95 -18.12 35.90
CA PRO A 319 33.90 -19.22 35.73
C PRO A 319 35.20 -18.91 36.45
N ASN A 320 35.68 -19.85 37.26
CA ASN A 320 36.95 -19.75 37.99
C ASN A 320 38.09 -20.51 37.31
N ASP A 321 37.79 -21.38 36.35
CA ASP A 321 38.72 -22.22 35.60
C ASP A 321 38.45 -22.10 34.08
N PRO A 322 39.48 -22.05 33.21
CA PRO A 322 39.33 -22.02 31.75
C PRO A 322 38.50 -23.17 31.18
N ASN A 323 38.55 -24.33 31.81
CA ASN A 323 37.78 -25.51 31.39
C ASN A 323 36.28 -25.37 31.73
N GLN A 324 35.91 -24.41 32.55
CA GLN A 324 34.51 -24.02 32.80
C GLN A 324 33.99 -23.07 31.73
N VAL A 325 34.86 -22.40 30.96
CA VAL A 325 34.51 -21.52 29.84
C VAL A 325 34.53 -22.28 28.54
N VAL A 326 33.51 -22.23 27.76
CA VAL A 326 33.39 -23.09 26.58
C VAL A 326 32.81 -22.44 25.37
N GLU A 327 33.31 -22.95 24.21
CA GLU A 327 33.00 -22.47 22.88
C GLU A 327 31.50 -22.24 22.60
N PRO A 328 31.10 -21.13 21.94
CA PRO A 328 29.72 -20.86 21.50
C PRO A 328 29.22 -21.79 20.37
N SER A 329 29.97 -22.84 20.01
CA SER A 329 29.48 -23.96 19.22
C SER A 329 28.50 -24.82 20.03
N SER A 330 27.92 -25.88 19.49
CA SER A 330 26.90 -26.73 20.12
C SER A 330 27.22 -27.11 21.59
N ASN A 331 28.47 -27.15 21.97
CA ASN A 331 28.94 -27.38 23.32
C ASN A 331 28.76 -26.17 24.27
N ALA A 332 28.61 -24.93 23.79
CA ALA A 332 28.42 -23.75 24.66
C ALA A 332 27.04 -23.72 25.26
N VAL A 333 26.05 -24.07 24.46
CA VAL A 333 24.65 -24.16 24.95
C VAL A 333 24.56 -25.25 26.03
N GLU A 334 25.18 -26.40 25.81
CA GLU A 334 25.18 -27.48 26.83
C GLU A 334 25.84 -27.06 28.16
N ARG A 335 26.93 -26.31 28.10
CA ARG A 335 27.64 -25.89 29.30
C ARG A 335 26.98 -24.67 29.94
N PHE A 336 26.44 -23.74 29.17
CA PHE A 336 25.54 -22.70 29.68
C PHE A 336 24.36 -23.34 30.43
N LEU A 337 23.74 -24.36 29.84
CA LEU A 337 22.64 -25.09 30.47
C LEU A 337 23.11 -25.86 31.70
N LYS A 338 24.38 -26.32 31.74
CA LYS A 338 24.95 -27.00 32.94
C LYS A 338 25.07 -26.06 34.14
N TRP A 339 25.18 -24.78 33.99
CA TRP A 339 25.19 -23.79 35.07
C TRP A 339 23.82 -23.48 35.67
N ILE A 340 22.77 -23.90 35.00
CA ILE A 340 21.44 -23.91 35.60
C ILE A 340 21.37 -25.20 36.43
N ASP A 341 21.56 -25.11 37.77
CA ASP A 341 21.62 -26.26 38.66
C ASP A 341 20.33 -27.09 38.64
N ASP A 342 19.18 -26.43 38.60
CA ASP A 342 17.87 -27.07 38.53
C ASP A 342 17.63 -27.72 37.16
N PRO A 343 17.49 -29.04 37.05
CA PRO A 343 17.23 -29.73 35.79
C PRO A 343 15.98 -29.28 35.07
N LYS A 344 14.92 -28.88 35.82
CA LYS A 344 13.67 -28.38 35.23
C LYS A 344 13.86 -27.02 34.60
N ARG A 345 14.55 -26.09 35.29
CA ARG A 345 14.91 -24.78 34.75
C ARG A 345 15.84 -24.91 33.53
N ARG A 346 16.78 -25.83 33.58
CA ARG A 346 17.66 -26.13 32.45
C ARG A 346 16.89 -26.56 31.21
N GLN A 347 15.92 -27.45 31.37
CA GLN A 347 15.12 -27.96 30.27
C GLN A 347 14.17 -26.92 29.74
N VAL A 348 13.54 -26.09 30.59
CA VAL A 348 12.68 -25.03 30.15
C VAL A 348 13.46 -23.90 29.45
N ALA A 349 14.70 -23.61 29.90
CA ALA A 349 15.57 -22.65 29.23
C ALA A 349 15.85 -23.03 27.77
N LEU A 350 15.98 -24.32 27.48
CA LEU A 350 16.18 -24.79 26.11
C LEU A 350 14.89 -24.79 25.31
N ASP A 351 13.80 -25.29 25.89
CA ASP A 351 12.53 -25.44 25.16
C ASP A 351 11.80 -24.13 24.97
N ALA A 352 11.93 -23.17 25.87
CA ALA A 352 11.36 -21.83 25.76
C ALA A 352 12.04 -20.91 24.70
N ALA A 353 13.14 -21.35 24.10
CA ALA A 353 13.71 -20.70 22.92
C ALA A 353 12.91 -20.99 21.63
N ILE A 354 12.09 -22.05 21.62
CA ILE A 354 11.35 -22.52 20.46
C ILE A 354 10.18 -21.58 20.09
N PRO A 355 9.32 -21.13 21.02
CA PRO A 355 8.25 -20.18 20.71
C PRO A 355 8.78 -18.86 20.16
N ARG A 356 7.97 -18.18 19.35
CA ARG A 356 8.29 -16.84 18.84
C ARG A 356 8.14 -15.78 19.94
N CYS A 357 7.16 -15.98 20.82
CA CYS A 357 6.86 -15.13 21.95
C CYS A 357 6.61 -16.01 23.18
N LEU A 358 6.97 -15.53 24.36
CA LEU A 358 6.79 -16.20 25.63
C LEU A 358 5.74 -15.48 26.48
N ASN A 359 4.82 -16.25 26.96
CA ASN A 359 3.90 -15.86 28.03
C ASN A 359 3.70 -17.08 28.96
N ARG A 360 2.93 -16.87 30.01
CA ARG A 360 2.64 -17.93 31.00
C ARG A 360 2.00 -19.16 30.33
N ASP A 361 1.04 -18.93 29.41
CA ASP A 361 0.27 -20.01 28.79
C ASP A 361 1.13 -20.84 27.81
N VAL A 362 2.02 -20.21 27.07
CA VAL A 362 3.01 -20.91 26.24
C VAL A 362 3.92 -21.78 27.12
N ILE A 363 4.36 -21.30 28.29
CA ILE A 363 5.15 -22.11 29.22
C ILE A 363 4.32 -23.26 29.78
N ALA A 364 3.02 -23.07 30.06
CA ALA A 364 2.11 -24.14 30.45
C ALA A 364 2.01 -25.25 29.38
N GLN A 365 1.98 -24.86 28.06
CA GLN A 365 2.04 -25.87 27.01
C GLN A 365 3.34 -26.66 27.00
N LEU A 366 4.46 -26.05 27.35
CA LEU A 366 5.75 -26.71 27.37
C LEU A 366 5.94 -27.62 28.61
N ARG A 367 5.43 -27.24 29.78
CA ARG A 367 5.76 -27.85 31.08
C ARG A 367 4.57 -28.22 31.97
N GLY A 368 3.38 -27.86 31.58
CA GLY A 368 2.13 -28.04 32.35
C GLY A 368 1.80 -26.88 33.27
N GLU A 369 0.55 -26.77 33.62
CA GLU A 369 -0.03 -25.64 34.37
C GLU A 369 0.62 -25.39 35.74
N GLN A 370 0.98 -26.48 36.48
CA GLN A 370 1.44 -26.39 37.85
C GLN A 370 2.78 -25.67 38.01
N GLU A 371 3.64 -25.74 37.00
CA GLU A 371 5.01 -25.19 37.04
C GLU A 371 5.14 -23.87 36.24
N ALA A 372 4.14 -23.53 35.46
CA ALA A 372 4.21 -22.43 34.46
C ALA A 372 4.57 -21.08 35.08
N ASP A 373 3.92 -20.70 36.17
CA ASP A 373 4.14 -19.40 36.83
C ASP A 373 5.57 -19.25 37.39
N ALA A 374 6.06 -20.27 38.07
CA ALA A 374 7.39 -20.25 38.67
C ALA A 374 8.48 -20.24 37.60
N LEU A 375 8.33 -21.06 36.55
CA LEU A 375 9.28 -21.15 35.45
C LEU A 375 9.27 -19.89 34.57
N PHE A 376 8.09 -19.32 34.29
CA PHE A 376 7.99 -18.08 33.52
C PHE A 376 8.58 -16.89 34.28
N THR A 377 8.31 -16.81 35.63
CA THR A 377 8.91 -15.76 36.47
C THR A 377 10.43 -15.85 36.46
N TRP A 378 10.97 -17.04 36.58
CA TRP A 378 12.40 -17.27 36.51
C TRP A 378 12.99 -16.90 35.14
N LEU A 379 12.34 -17.26 34.03
CA LEU A 379 12.81 -16.91 32.69
C LEU A 379 12.92 -15.42 32.52
N LYS A 380 11.95 -14.62 33.01
CA LYS A 380 11.99 -13.16 32.94
C LYS A 380 13.18 -12.53 33.69
N GLU A 381 13.73 -13.22 34.69
CA GLU A 381 14.89 -12.73 35.43
C GLU A 381 16.23 -13.06 34.75
N THR A 382 16.20 -13.84 33.67
CA THR A 382 17.41 -14.22 32.93
C THR A 382 17.88 -13.13 31.96
N SER A 383 19.19 -13.03 31.75
CA SER A 383 19.80 -12.01 30.89
C SER A 383 19.53 -12.23 29.39
N PHE A 384 19.04 -13.40 29.02
CA PHE A 384 18.78 -13.78 27.60
C PHE A 384 17.30 -13.72 27.18
N VAL A 385 16.42 -13.35 28.10
CA VAL A 385 15.00 -13.12 27.86
C VAL A 385 14.69 -11.65 28.07
N ASN A 386 14.11 -11.00 27.06
CA ASN A 386 13.75 -9.58 27.10
C ASN A 386 12.24 -9.41 27.04
N GLU A 387 11.76 -8.37 27.71
CA GLU A 387 10.39 -7.93 27.58
C GLU A 387 10.18 -7.27 26.21
N ARG A 388 9.11 -7.67 25.56
CA ARG A 388 8.58 -7.06 24.32
C ARG A 388 7.13 -6.72 24.55
N THR A 389 6.50 -5.97 23.70
CA THR A 389 5.10 -5.58 23.85
C THR A 389 4.12 -6.72 23.65
N ASP A 390 4.47 -7.66 22.78
CA ASP A 390 3.68 -8.86 22.52
C ASP A 390 4.00 -10.00 23.52
N GLY A 391 4.78 -9.70 24.57
CA GLY A 391 5.19 -10.65 25.59
C GLY A 391 6.70 -10.66 25.81
N TRP A 392 7.27 -11.80 26.11
CA TRP A 392 8.69 -11.99 26.37
C TRP A 392 9.30 -12.84 25.26
N ALA A 393 10.54 -12.58 24.90
CA ALA A 393 11.22 -13.34 23.87
C ALA A 393 12.72 -13.49 24.17
N TYR A 394 13.30 -14.57 23.66
CA TYR A 394 14.75 -14.74 23.70
C TYR A 394 15.45 -13.71 22.80
N HIS A 395 16.59 -13.24 23.27
CA HIS A 395 17.48 -12.46 22.43
C HIS A 395 17.93 -13.31 21.24
N ASP A 396 17.83 -12.75 20.02
CA ASP A 396 18.01 -13.50 18.76
C ASP A 396 19.30 -14.32 18.67
N VAL A 397 20.42 -13.76 19.16
CA VAL A 397 21.72 -14.45 19.15
C VAL A 397 21.68 -15.72 20.01
N VAL A 398 21.06 -15.66 21.18
CA VAL A 398 20.91 -16.80 22.09
C VAL A 398 19.90 -17.78 21.52
N LYS A 399 18.79 -17.28 21.04
CA LYS A 399 17.74 -18.08 20.41
C LYS A 399 18.29 -18.96 19.31
N THR A 400 19.04 -18.38 18.37
CA THR A 400 19.63 -19.12 17.24
C THR A 400 20.50 -20.30 17.71
N GLN A 401 21.33 -20.09 18.71
CA GLN A 401 22.19 -21.16 19.23
C GLN A 401 21.39 -22.24 19.99
N MET A 402 20.40 -21.82 20.78
CA MET A 402 19.51 -22.74 21.51
C MET A 402 18.69 -23.60 20.54
N LEU A 403 18.11 -22.99 19.50
CA LEU A 403 17.35 -23.70 18.48
C LEU A 403 18.22 -24.72 17.74
N ARG A 404 19.43 -24.31 17.33
CA ARG A 404 20.40 -25.21 16.68
C ARG A 404 20.75 -26.40 17.57
N HIS A 405 21.11 -26.12 18.84
CA HIS A 405 21.43 -27.16 19.78
C HIS A 405 20.26 -28.13 19.99
N LYS A 406 19.04 -27.63 20.24
CA LYS A 406 17.85 -28.46 20.46
C LYS A 406 17.55 -29.35 19.25
N ARG A 407 17.62 -28.79 18.06
CA ARG A 407 17.35 -29.50 16.80
C ARG A 407 18.30 -30.69 16.60
N PHE A 408 19.59 -30.52 16.89
CA PHE A 408 20.60 -31.58 16.71
C PHE A 408 20.67 -32.56 17.86
N SER A 409 20.52 -32.11 19.12
CA SER A 409 20.61 -32.96 20.28
C SER A 409 19.35 -33.80 20.53
N SER A 410 18.19 -33.34 20.11
CA SER A 410 16.92 -34.01 20.37
C SER A 410 15.89 -33.74 19.27
N PRO A 411 16.10 -34.28 18.02
CA PRO A 411 15.23 -34.02 16.87
C PRO A 411 13.77 -34.39 17.09
N GLN A 412 13.51 -35.48 17.80
CA GLN A 412 12.15 -35.91 18.12
C GLN A 412 11.45 -34.91 19.04
N SER A 413 12.10 -34.53 20.13
CA SER A 413 11.56 -33.54 21.07
C SER A 413 11.39 -32.17 20.42
N TRP A 414 12.26 -31.80 19.47
CA TRP A 414 12.09 -30.62 18.64
C TRP A 414 10.77 -30.69 17.84
N ALA A 415 10.55 -31.77 17.11
CA ALA A 415 9.34 -31.96 16.31
C ALA A 415 8.08 -32.01 17.18
N ASP A 416 8.13 -32.69 18.33
CA ASP A 416 6.99 -32.82 19.27
C ASP A 416 6.57 -31.46 19.85
N ILE A 417 7.55 -30.61 20.24
CA ILE A 417 7.28 -29.28 20.78
C ILE A 417 6.68 -28.38 19.73
N HIS A 418 7.24 -28.38 18.52
CA HIS A 418 6.68 -27.61 17.41
C HIS A 418 5.28 -28.08 17.04
N SER A 419 4.99 -29.38 17.06
CA SER A 419 3.63 -29.90 16.85
C SER A 419 2.67 -29.39 17.92
N LYS A 420 3.05 -29.51 19.20
CA LYS A 420 2.22 -29.01 20.30
C LYS A 420 1.89 -27.53 20.20
N LEU A 421 2.88 -26.72 19.88
CA LEU A 421 2.67 -25.27 19.76
C LEU A 421 1.82 -24.93 18.53
N ALA A 422 2.01 -25.64 17.41
CA ALA A 422 1.16 -25.46 16.24
C ALA A 422 -0.30 -25.79 16.55
N ASP A 423 -0.56 -26.93 17.21
CA ASP A 423 -1.91 -27.34 17.61
C ASP A 423 -2.53 -26.35 18.60
N TYR A 424 -1.75 -25.87 19.56
CA TYR A 424 -2.19 -24.84 20.53
C TYR A 424 -2.66 -23.56 19.83
N TYR A 425 -1.85 -23.00 18.92
CA TYR A 425 -2.24 -21.79 18.21
C TYR A 425 -3.38 -22.01 17.21
N ASP A 426 -3.51 -23.20 16.64
CA ASP A 426 -4.64 -23.54 15.78
C ASP A 426 -5.95 -23.61 16.59
N ILE A 427 -5.92 -24.18 17.79
CA ILE A 427 -7.05 -24.17 18.72
C ILE A 427 -7.44 -22.74 19.06
N LEU A 428 -6.50 -21.88 19.49
CA LEU A 428 -6.79 -20.48 19.81
C LEU A 428 -7.37 -19.71 18.62
N GLY A 429 -6.89 -19.99 17.41
CA GLY A 429 -7.45 -19.38 16.20
C GLY A 429 -8.89 -19.80 15.91
N ASN A 430 -9.23 -21.07 16.23
CA ASN A 430 -10.58 -21.60 16.04
C ASN A 430 -11.55 -21.15 17.16
N GLU A 431 -11.07 -20.96 18.40
CA GLU A 431 -11.85 -20.46 19.53
C GLU A 431 -12.35 -19.01 19.37
N LEU A 432 -11.79 -18.26 18.41
CA LEU A 432 -12.30 -16.92 18.09
C LEU A 432 -13.66 -16.96 17.39
N GLU A 433 -14.11 -18.13 16.92
CA GLU A 433 -15.42 -18.37 16.28
C GLU A 433 -15.79 -17.33 15.19
N LEU A 434 -14.78 -16.82 14.47
CA LEU A 434 -14.97 -15.81 13.45
C LEU A 434 -15.52 -16.41 12.16
N GLU A 435 -16.45 -15.73 11.51
CA GLU A 435 -16.83 -16.04 10.14
C GLU A 435 -15.60 -15.97 9.23
N GLN A 436 -15.50 -16.88 8.27
CA GLN A 436 -14.31 -17.04 7.41
C GLN A 436 -13.83 -15.72 6.81
N VAL A 437 -14.74 -14.87 6.38
CA VAL A 437 -14.43 -13.57 5.77
C VAL A 437 -13.85 -12.60 6.79
N LYS A 438 -14.39 -12.57 8.00
CA LYS A 438 -13.91 -11.71 9.09
C LYS A 438 -12.56 -12.19 9.67
N ALA A 439 -12.36 -13.50 9.68
CA ALA A 439 -11.11 -14.10 10.17
C ALA A 439 -9.86 -13.57 9.41
N TRP A 440 -9.95 -13.42 8.09
CA TRP A 440 -8.84 -12.89 7.29
C TRP A 440 -8.40 -11.48 7.67
N GLN A 441 -9.23 -10.73 8.37
CA GLN A 441 -8.99 -9.35 8.75
C GLN A 441 -8.65 -9.19 10.23
N ASP A 442 -8.95 -10.21 11.04
CA ASP A 442 -8.67 -10.19 12.45
C ASP A 442 -7.17 -10.41 12.74
N GLN A 443 -6.54 -9.44 13.41
CA GLN A 443 -5.10 -9.47 13.70
C GLN A 443 -4.71 -10.60 14.65
N THR A 444 -5.60 -10.95 15.59
CA THR A 444 -5.36 -12.02 16.55
C THR A 444 -5.36 -13.36 15.84
N TRP A 445 -6.36 -13.59 14.99
CA TRP A 445 -6.41 -14.80 14.17
C TRP A 445 -5.20 -14.89 13.20
N GLN A 446 -4.82 -13.79 12.55
CA GLN A 446 -3.64 -13.74 11.69
C GLN A 446 -2.37 -14.09 12.47
N SER A 447 -2.21 -13.55 13.70
CA SER A 447 -1.08 -13.86 14.56
C SER A 447 -1.02 -15.36 14.91
N HIS A 448 -2.16 -15.96 15.25
CA HIS A 448 -2.23 -17.39 15.50
C HIS A 448 -1.87 -18.20 14.25
N LYS A 449 -2.39 -17.85 13.09
CA LYS A 449 -2.05 -18.54 11.82
C LYS A 449 -0.57 -18.42 11.45
N LEU A 450 0.08 -17.28 11.72
CA LEU A 450 1.53 -17.14 11.52
C LEU A 450 2.34 -18.02 12.48
N ASN A 451 1.87 -18.20 13.71
CA ASN A 451 2.51 -19.10 14.65
C ASN A 451 2.31 -20.57 14.23
N VAL A 452 1.13 -20.95 13.77
CA VAL A 452 0.89 -22.29 13.18
C VAL A 452 1.85 -22.54 12.01
N LEU A 453 1.92 -21.61 11.05
CA LEU A 453 2.82 -21.71 9.91
C LEU A 453 4.28 -21.91 10.35
N TYR A 454 4.78 -21.06 11.24
CA TYR A 454 6.14 -21.12 11.74
C TYR A 454 6.43 -22.47 12.36
N HIS A 455 5.58 -22.92 13.29
CA HIS A 455 5.82 -24.17 14.00
C HIS A 455 5.67 -25.39 13.10
N ARG A 456 4.73 -25.41 12.15
CA ARG A 456 4.62 -26.51 11.18
C ARG A 456 5.84 -26.61 10.27
N LEU A 457 6.32 -25.48 9.74
CA LEU A 457 7.55 -25.47 8.94
C LEU A 457 8.78 -25.87 9.74
N CYS A 458 8.87 -25.46 11.01
CA CYS A 458 9.96 -25.88 11.90
C CYS A 458 9.87 -27.34 12.31
N GLN A 459 8.67 -27.90 12.41
CA GLN A 459 8.44 -29.32 12.71
C GLN A 459 8.96 -30.22 11.60
N SER A 460 8.58 -29.94 10.35
CA SER A 460 8.98 -30.74 9.17
C SER A 460 8.90 -29.87 7.91
N PRO A 461 10.03 -29.24 7.51
CA PRO A 461 10.06 -28.37 6.35
C PRO A 461 9.52 -29.01 5.06
N GLN A 462 9.97 -30.24 4.77
CA GLN A 462 9.59 -30.96 3.53
C GLN A 462 8.09 -31.28 3.47
N LYS A 463 7.49 -31.62 4.63
CA LYS A 463 6.06 -31.96 4.70
C LYS A 463 5.16 -30.73 4.56
N TYR A 464 5.56 -29.63 5.21
CA TYR A 464 4.67 -28.46 5.34
C TYR A 464 4.97 -27.33 4.36
N LEU A 465 6.09 -27.35 3.62
CA LEU A 465 6.36 -26.34 2.61
C LEU A 465 5.29 -26.32 1.50
N PRO A 466 4.81 -27.46 0.96
CA PRO A 466 3.73 -27.43 -0.02
C PRO A 466 2.44 -26.82 0.53
N VAL A 467 2.11 -27.12 1.78
CA VAL A 467 0.93 -26.54 2.45
C VAL A 467 1.10 -25.04 2.60
N ALA A 468 2.29 -24.58 3.05
CA ALA A 468 2.59 -23.16 3.21
C ALA A 468 2.51 -22.36 1.90
N LEU A 469 2.92 -22.96 0.77
CA LEU A 469 2.81 -22.32 -0.55
C LEU A 469 1.35 -22.23 -1.03
N ASN A 470 0.57 -23.28 -0.83
CA ASN A 470 -0.85 -23.28 -1.14
C ASN A 470 -1.62 -22.27 -0.28
N GLU A 471 -1.36 -22.26 1.02
CA GLU A 471 -1.98 -21.31 1.95
C GLU A 471 -1.51 -19.86 1.71
N PHE A 472 -0.26 -19.64 1.24
CA PHE A 472 0.19 -18.31 0.80
C PHE A 472 -0.74 -17.74 -0.28
N LEU A 473 -1.13 -18.57 -1.26
CA LEU A 473 -2.04 -18.13 -2.32
C LEU A 473 -3.46 -17.87 -1.80
N ALA A 474 -3.90 -18.63 -0.78
CA ALA A 474 -5.15 -18.34 -0.07
C ALA A 474 -5.08 -17.00 0.67
N VAL A 475 -3.98 -16.75 1.39
CA VAL A 475 -3.72 -15.49 2.07
C VAL A 475 -3.68 -14.35 1.07
N LEU A 476 -2.98 -14.52 -0.04
CA LEU A 476 -2.86 -13.52 -1.09
C LEU A 476 -4.23 -13.16 -1.72
N LYS A 477 -5.08 -14.15 -1.98
CA LYS A 477 -6.44 -13.94 -2.51
C LYS A 477 -7.30 -13.12 -1.55
N ASN A 478 -7.18 -13.33 -0.23
CA ASN A 478 -8.07 -12.73 0.75
C ASN A 478 -7.50 -11.48 1.44
N GLN A 479 -6.17 -11.42 1.68
CA GLN A 479 -5.54 -10.31 2.41
C GLN A 479 -4.06 -10.15 2.03
N ARG A 480 -3.77 -9.28 1.06
CA ARG A 480 -2.41 -9.08 0.52
C ARG A 480 -1.38 -8.64 1.57
N ILE A 481 -1.76 -7.77 2.51
CA ILE A 481 -0.86 -7.31 3.58
C ILE A 481 -0.45 -8.50 4.47
N PHE A 482 -1.36 -9.39 4.74
CA PHE A 482 -1.08 -10.59 5.52
C PHE A 482 -0.10 -11.52 4.78
N ALA A 483 -0.12 -11.54 3.43
CA ALA A 483 0.84 -12.30 2.63
C ALA A 483 2.30 -11.85 2.84
N GLN A 484 2.56 -10.58 3.15
CA GLN A 484 3.90 -10.10 3.50
C GLN A 484 4.39 -10.73 4.80
N PHE A 485 3.55 -10.75 5.83
CA PHE A 485 3.88 -11.39 7.11
C PHE A 485 4.03 -12.91 6.96
N TRP A 486 3.25 -13.52 6.07
CA TRP A 486 3.35 -14.94 5.74
C TRP A 486 4.71 -15.28 5.13
N ALA A 487 5.14 -14.56 4.10
CA ALA A 487 6.44 -14.72 3.45
C ALA A 487 7.60 -14.47 4.42
N ALA A 488 7.52 -13.43 5.26
CA ALA A 488 8.51 -13.13 6.28
C ALA A 488 8.59 -14.25 7.34
N THR A 489 7.46 -14.85 7.69
CA THR A 489 7.42 -15.98 8.64
C THR A 489 8.03 -17.25 8.04
N MET A 490 7.80 -17.53 6.75
CA MET A 490 8.47 -18.61 6.03
C MET A 490 9.99 -18.41 6.01
N LEU A 491 10.43 -17.19 5.70
CA LEU A 491 11.87 -16.84 5.71
C LEU A 491 12.50 -17.07 7.08
N GLN A 492 11.82 -16.63 8.15
CA GLN A 492 12.30 -16.83 9.53
C GLN A 492 12.34 -18.32 9.89
N ALA A 493 11.28 -19.07 9.60
CA ALA A 493 11.25 -20.50 9.84
C ALA A 493 12.40 -21.22 9.08
N GLY A 494 12.61 -20.89 7.81
CA GLY A 494 13.70 -21.44 7.00
C GLY A 494 15.08 -21.21 7.62
N LYS A 495 15.33 -20.02 8.15
CA LYS A 495 16.57 -19.68 8.87
C LYS A 495 16.72 -20.50 10.15
N ASP A 496 15.66 -20.59 10.95
CA ASP A 496 15.72 -21.26 12.26
C ASP A 496 15.89 -22.78 12.14
N VAL A 497 15.39 -23.39 11.05
CA VAL A 497 15.59 -24.83 10.79
C VAL A 497 16.73 -25.13 9.82
N ASP A 498 17.44 -24.10 9.31
CA ASP A 498 18.53 -24.25 8.35
C ASP A 498 18.05 -24.99 7.07
N SER A 499 16.85 -24.63 6.60
CA SER A 499 16.27 -25.15 5.38
C SER A 499 16.42 -24.13 4.26
N ALA A 500 17.41 -24.36 3.39
CA ALA A 500 17.67 -23.48 2.25
C ALA A 500 16.44 -23.34 1.33
N GLU A 501 15.64 -24.39 1.19
CA GLU A 501 14.45 -24.39 0.35
C GLU A 501 13.35 -23.47 0.91
N VAL A 502 13.03 -23.61 2.20
CA VAL A 502 12.00 -22.77 2.86
C VAL A 502 12.45 -21.31 2.90
N GLN A 503 13.74 -21.08 3.20
CA GLN A 503 14.32 -19.73 3.17
C GLN A 503 14.22 -19.10 1.78
N SER A 504 14.61 -19.82 0.74
CA SER A 504 14.55 -19.37 -0.65
C SER A 504 13.12 -19.01 -1.06
N TRP A 505 12.13 -19.81 -0.70
CA TRP A 505 10.73 -19.48 -0.97
C TRP A 505 10.26 -18.25 -0.21
N GLY A 506 10.58 -18.12 1.08
CA GLY A 506 10.26 -16.92 1.85
C GLY A 506 10.84 -15.64 1.25
N GLU A 507 12.11 -15.70 0.79
CA GLU A 507 12.77 -14.58 0.09
C GLU A 507 12.11 -14.27 -1.25
N GLN A 508 11.83 -15.29 -2.07
CA GLN A 508 11.21 -15.13 -3.39
C GLN A 508 9.82 -14.50 -3.26
N LEU A 509 8.97 -15.00 -2.35
CA LEU A 509 7.63 -14.47 -2.13
C LEU A 509 7.67 -13.01 -1.61
N SER A 510 8.59 -12.69 -0.69
CA SER A 510 8.78 -11.31 -0.22
C SER A 510 9.23 -10.37 -1.36
N ASN A 511 10.19 -10.82 -2.18
CA ASN A 511 10.66 -10.07 -3.33
C ASN A 511 9.58 -9.89 -4.40
N TRP A 512 8.72 -10.89 -4.59
CA TRP A 512 7.57 -10.79 -5.48
C TRP A 512 6.58 -9.72 -5.03
N LEU A 513 6.17 -9.75 -3.77
CA LEU A 513 5.26 -8.76 -3.20
C LEU A 513 5.82 -7.35 -3.37
N LYS A 514 7.12 -7.17 -3.10
CA LYS A 514 7.80 -5.89 -3.31
C LYS A 514 7.90 -5.49 -4.79
N ALA A 515 8.21 -6.43 -5.69
CA ALA A 515 8.26 -6.15 -7.12
C ALA A 515 6.88 -5.73 -7.67
N TYR A 516 5.83 -6.35 -7.17
CA TYR A 516 4.45 -5.98 -7.50
C TYR A 516 4.10 -4.57 -6.98
N GLU A 517 4.43 -4.24 -5.74
CA GLU A 517 4.21 -2.90 -5.16
C GLU A 517 4.99 -1.81 -5.90
N ASP A 518 6.23 -2.10 -6.29
CA ASP A 518 7.09 -1.21 -7.08
C ASP A 518 6.66 -1.13 -8.56
N LYS A 519 5.57 -1.80 -8.98
CA LYS A 519 5.09 -1.89 -10.38
C LYS A 519 6.13 -2.48 -11.35
N ARG A 520 7.05 -3.30 -10.85
CA ARG A 520 8.02 -4.05 -11.67
C ARG A 520 7.37 -5.34 -12.19
N TYR A 521 6.38 -5.17 -13.06
CA TYR A 521 5.46 -6.21 -13.51
C TYR A 521 6.14 -7.42 -14.17
N GLU A 522 7.18 -7.19 -14.98
CA GLU A 522 7.92 -8.28 -15.61
C GLU A 522 8.61 -9.19 -14.56
N ALA A 523 9.28 -8.59 -13.57
CA ALA A 523 9.90 -9.32 -12.47
C ALA A 523 8.85 -10.08 -11.64
N ALA A 524 7.71 -9.46 -11.36
CA ALA A 524 6.61 -10.09 -10.62
C ALA A 524 6.02 -11.28 -11.40
N ALA A 525 5.80 -11.16 -12.71
CA ALA A 525 5.33 -12.27 -13.55
C ALA A 525 6.32 -13.45 -13.59
N GLN A 526 7.62 -13.16 -13.66
CA GLN A 526 8.67 -14.19 -13.66
C GLN A 526 8.68 -14.99 -12.36
N MET A 527 8.48 -14.34 -11.22
CA MET A 527 8.46 -15.02 -9.92
C MET A 527 7.22 -15.91 -9.76
N LEU A 528 6.03 -15.45 -10.23
CA LEU A 528 4.85 -16.30 -10.30
C LEU A 528 5.05 -17.50 -11.25
N THR A 529 5.82 -17.32 -12.32
CA THR A 529 6.18 -18.42 -13.21
C THR A 529 7.01 -19.49 -12.47
N THR A 530 7.94 -19.06 -11.62
CA THR A 530 8.70 -19.98 -10.76
C THR A 530 7.77 -20.71 -9.79
N LEU A 531 6.83 -20.03 -9.15
CA LEU A 531 5.86 -20.66 -8.25
C LEU A 531 4.97 -21.66 -9.00
N LEU A 532 4.49 -21.30 -10.19
CA LEU A 532 3.67 -22.17 -11.05
C LEU A 532 4.43 -23.41 -11.56
N SER A 533 5.76 -23.37 -11.61
CA SER A 533 6.58 -24.54 -11.95
C SER A 533 6.67 -25.56 -10.81
N ASP A 534 6.29 -25.19 -9.60
CA ASP A 534 6.27 -26.12 -8.46
C ASP A 534 5.11 -27.12 -8.61
N THR A 535 5.45 -28.39 -8.74
CA THR A 535 4.47 -29.45 -8.96
C THR A 535 3.64 -29.80 -7.73
N ARG A 536 4.01 -29.27 -6.55
CA ARG A 536 3.33 -29.50 -5.26
C ARG A 536 2.13 -28.56 -5.05
N LEU A 537 1.93 -27.57 -5.94
CA LEU A 537 0.75 -26.73 -5.89
C LEU A 537 -0.49 -27.51 -6.30
N GLU A 538 -1.53 -27.42 -5.50
CA GLU A 538 -2.85 -27.94 -5.81
C GLU A 538 -3.51 -27.14 -6.94
N ASP A 539 -4.34 -27.79 -7.75
CA ASP A 539 -4.98 -27.18 -8.93
C ASP A 539 -5.76 -25.92 -8.60
N LYS A 540 -6.47 -25.90 -7.49
CA LYS A 540 -7.20 -24.73 -6.99
C LYS A 540 -6.28 -23.52 -6.79
N TRP A 541 -5.13 -23.73 -6.13
CA TRP A 541 -4.19 -22.65 -5.84
C TRP A 541 -3.31 -22.29 -7.03
N ARG A 542 -3.05 -23.28 -7.88
CA ARG A 542 -2.44 -23.03 -9.19
C ARG A 542 -3.29 -22.08 -10.03
N ALA A 543 -4.62 -22.26 -10.02
CA ALA A 543 -5.54 -21.36 -10.70
C ALA A 543 -5.48 -19.92 -10.13
N VAL A 544 -5.38 -19.75 -8.79
CA VAL A 544 -5.19 -18.44 -8.17
C VAL A 544 -3.88 -17.80 -8.61
N ALA A 545 -2.77 -18.55 -8.68
CA ALA A 545 -1.48 -18.01 -9.13
C ALA A 545 -1.52 -17.60 -10.62
N LEU A 546 -2.23 -18.35 -11.46
CA LEU A 546 -2.46 -18.02 -12.88
C LEU A 546 -3.29 -16.73 -13.01
N ASP A 547 -4.34 -16.58 -12.20
CA ASP A 547 -5.17 -15.38 -12.18
C ASP A 547 -4.33 -14.15 -11.80
N TRP A 548 -3.55 -14.22 -10.73
CA TRP A 548 -2.61 -13.14 -10.35
C TRP A 548 -1.59 -12.82 -11.45
N ARG A 549 -1.06 -13.84 -12.14
CA ARG A 549 -0.13 -13.59 -13.23
C ARG A 549 -0.83 -12.99 -14.44
N SER A 550 -2.05 -13.41 -14.74
CA SER A 550 -2.88 -12.80 -15.78
C SER A 550 -3.13 -11.32 -15.53
N TYR A 551 -3.46 -10.98 -14.28
CA TYR A 551 -3.62 -9.59 -13.86
C TYR A 551 -2.34 -8.77 -14.13
N ILE A 552 -1.17 -9.28 -13.74
CA ILE A 552 0.11 -8.62 -13.99
C ILE A 552 0.35 -8.44 -15.50
N TYR A 553 0.03 -9.44 -16.33
CA TYR A 553 0.13 -9.34 -17.79
C TYR A 553 -0.83 -8.29 -18.37
N CYS A 554 -2.04 -8.14 -17.81
CA CYS A 554 -2.96 -7.09 -18.20
C CYS A 554 -2.37 -5.69 -17.91
N GLN A 555 -1.72 -5.50 -16.75
CA GLN A 555 -1.04 -4.24 -16.40
C GLN A 555 0.14 -3.91 -17.33
N SER A 556 0.75 -4.94 -17.93
CA SER A 556 1.83 -4.79 -18.92
C SER A 556 1.33 -4.75 -20.37
N ASN A 557 0.00 -4.73 -20.60
CA ASN A 557 -0.65 -4.83 -21.91
C ASN A 557 -0.32 -6.13 -22.69
N GLU A 558 0.11 -7.19 -21.99
CA GLU A 558 0.41 -8.50 -22.57
C GLU A 558 -0.83 -9.41 -22.58
N TYR A 559 -1.93 -8.91 -23.12
CA TYR A 559 -3.26 -9.53 -23.05
C TYR A 559 -3.31 -10.97 -23.58
N SER A 560 -2.48 -11.34 -24.56
CA SER A 560 -2.43 -12.72 -25.05
C SER A 560 -1.99 -13.70 -23.99
N LYS A 561 -0.94 -13.35 -23.21
CA LYS A 561 -0.45 -14.17 -22.09
C LYS A 561 -1.46 -14.22 -20.95
N ALA A 562 -2.13 -13.09 -20.67
CA ALA A 562 -3.20 -13.04 -19.69
C ALA A 562 -4.35 -14.00 -20.04
N LEU A 563 -4.78 -14.02 -21.30
CA LEU A 563 -5.83 -14.94 -21.77
C LEU A 563 -5.43 -16.42 -21.73
N GLU A 564 -4.15 -16.73 -21.98
CA GLU A 564 -3.61 -18.09 -21.82
C GLU A 564 -3.70 -18.54 -20.36
N ASP A 565 -3.25 -17.70 -19.42
CA ASP A 565 -3.30 -17.99 -17.98
C ASP A 565 -4.74 -18.15 -17.49
N LEU A 566 -5.64 -17.24 -17.82
CA LEU A 566 -7.05 -17.31 -17.45
C LEU A 566 -7.74 -18.55 -18.04
N THR A 567 -7.39 -18.91 -19.27
CA THR A 567 -7.93 -20.13 -19.89
C THR A 567 -7.46 -21.39 -19.17
N GLN A 568 -6.20 -21.40 -18.70
CA GLN A 568 -5.70 -22.50 -17.86
C GLN A 568 -6.36 -22.48 -16.47
N ALA A 569 -6.53 -21.33 -15.84
CA ALA A 569 -7.21 -21.21 -14.55
C ALA A 569 -8.65 -21.74 -14.62
N ILE A 570 -9.41 -21.35 -15.65
CA ILE A 570 -10.77 -21.84 -15.89
C ILE A 570 -10.79 -23.35 -16.16
N LYS A 571 -9.78 -23.91 -16.85
CA LYS A 571 -9.67 -25.35 -17.04
C LYS A 571 -9.46 -26.10 -15.72
N LEU A 572 -8.70 -25.53 -14.79
CA LEU A 572 -8.44 -26.10 -13.46
C LEU A 572 -9.66 -25.98 -12.54
N VAL A 573 -10.36 -24.83 -12.59
CA VAL A 573 -11.53 -24.51 -11.76
C VAL A 573 -12.64 -23.92 -12.63
N PRO A 574 -13.47 -24.77 -13.31
CA PRO A 574 -14.42 -24.31 -14.34
C PRO A 574 -15.61 -23.49 -13.82
N GLU A 575 -15.92 -23.56 -12.54
CA GLU A 575 -17.10 -22.90 -11.94
C GLU A 575 -16.75 -21.60 -11.21
N GLU A 576 -15.46 -21.21 -11.21
CA GLU A 576 -15.05 -19.95 -10.56
C GLU A 576 -15.44 -18.76 -11.45
N VAL A 577 -16.45 -18.03 -11.00
CA VAL A 577 -17.02 -16.89 -11.74
C VAL A 577 -16.04 -15.74 -11.92
N GLU A 578 -15.09 -15.57 -10.99
CA GLU A 578 -14.07 -14.53 -11.05
C GLU A 578 -13.19 -14.68 -12.29
N TYR A 579 -12.65 -15.88 -12.58
CA TYR A 579 -11.77 -16.08 -13.73
C TYR A 579 -12.47 -15.87 -15.08
N LEU A 580 -13.72 -16.32 -15.18
CA LEU A 580 -14.54 -16.07 -16.37
C LEU A 580 -14.80 -14.58 -16.55
N THR A 581 -15.10 -13.86 -15.44
CA THR A 581 -15.35 -12.42 -15.48
C THR A 581 -14.09 -11.67 -15.92
N VAL A 582 -12.94 -11.96 -15.32
CA VAL A 582 -11.66 -11.33 -15.67
C VAL A 582 -11.28 -11.63 -17.13
N ARG A 583 -11.51 -12.87 -17.62
CA ARG A 583 -11.25 -13.20 -19.01
C ARG A 583 -12.18 -12.44 -19.96
N GLY A 584 -13.46 -12.34 -19.63
CA GLY A 584 -14.42 -11.52 -20.37
C GLY A 584 -14.01 -10.06 -20.46
N MET A 585 -13.54 -9.49 -19.35
CA MET A 585 -13.01 -8.15 -19.30
C MET A 585 -11.75 -8.00 -20.17
N THR A 586 -10.82 -8.95 -20.10
CA THR A 586 -9.61 -8.97 -20.93
C THR A 586 -9.96 -9.04 -22.41
N TYR A 587 -10.99 -9.82 -22.80
CA TYR A 587 -11.51 -9.82 -24.16
C TYR A 587 -12.07 -8.44 -24.57
N CYS A 588 -12.78 -7.76 -23.68
CA CYS A 588 -13.24 -6.38 -23.94
C CYS A 588 -12.08 -5.43 -24.23
N GLN A 589 -10.96 -5.53 -23.49
CA GLN A 589 -9.75 -4.71 -23.68
C GLN A 589 -9.19 -4.83 -25.10
N ILE A 590 -9.20 -6.01 -25.66
CA ILE A 590 -8.71 -6.25 -27.02
C ILE A 590 -9.83 -6.24 -28.07
N GLN A 591 -10.98 -5.63 -27.75
CA GLN A 591 -12.14 -5.45 -28.61
C GLN A 591 -12.82 -6.76 -29.09
N ARG A 592 -12.55 -7.90 -28.41
CA ARG A 592 -13.18 -9.20 -28.68
C ARG A 592 -14.49 -9.35 -27.90
N HIS A 593 -15.46 -8.44 -28.19
CA HIS A 593 -16.68 -8.31 -27.38
C HIS A 593 -17.61 -9.53 -27.45
N GLN A 594 -17.58 -10.33 -28.54
CA GLN A 594 -18.42 -11.53 -28.67
C GLN A 594 -17.97 -12.61 -27.70
N GLU A 595 -16.66 -12.81 -27.56
CA GLU A 595 -16.08 -13.77 -26.62
C GLU A 595 -16.29 -13.29 -25.17
N ALA A 596 -16.19 -12.01 -24.93
CA ALA A 596 -16.51 -11.42 -23.63
C ALA A 596 -17.96 -11.73 -23.22
N LEU A 597 -18.92 -11.56 -24.15
CA LEU A 597 -20.33 -11.87 -23.90
C LEU A 597 -20.55 -13.36 -23.57
N GLN A 598 -19.79 -14.27 -24.19
CA GLN A 598 -19.87 -15.71 -23.86
C GLN A 598 -19.48 -15.97 -22.42
N ASP A 599 -18.34 -15.38 -21.97
CA ASP A 599 -17.87 -15.54 -20.60
C ASP A 599 -18.85 -14.91 -19.59
N PHE A 600 -19.29 -13.68 -19.81
CA PHE A 600 -20.26 -13.02 -18.91
C PHE A 600 -21.61 -13.76 -18.85
N ASN A 601 -22.09 -14.28 -19.98
CA ASN A 601 -23.31 -15.10 -20.00
C ASN A 601 -23.12 -16.36 -19.15
N ARG A 602 -21.95 -17.02 -19.26
CA ARG A 602 -21.66 -18.19 -18.46
C ARG A 602 -21.60 -17.87 -16.96
N VAL A 603 -21.01 -16.74 -16.59
CA VAL A 603 -21.02 -16.26 -15.20
C VAL A 603 -22.45 -16.05 -14.69
N ILE A 604 -23.30 -15.39 -15.47
CA ILE A 604 -24.68 -15.10 -15.09
C ILE A 604 -25.54 -16.38 -15.04
N GLU A 605 -25.22 -17.41 -15.80
CA GLU A 605 -25.82 -18.74 -15.66
C GLU A 605 -25.42 -19.41 -14.33
N LEU A 606 -24.13 -19.34 -13.97
CA LEU A 606 -23.59 -19.91 -12.72
C LEU A 606 -24.08 -19.16 -11.48
N ASN A 607 -24.02 -17.83 -11.53
CA ASN A 607 -24.48 -16.93 -10.47
C ASN A 607 -25.35 -15.80 -11.05
N PRO A 608 -26.68 -15.95 -11.07
CA PRO A 608 -27.59 -14.97 -11.65
C PRO A 608 -27.56 -13.60 -10.98
N ASN A 609 -27.04 -13.46 -9.77
CA ASN A 609 -26.94 -12.23 -9.03
C ASN A 609 -25.52 -11.65 -8.93
N TYR A 610 -24.58 -12.18 -9.75
CA TYR A 610 -23.22 -11.66 -9.77
C TYR A 610 -23.18 -10.32 -10.50
N GLN A 611 -23.43 -9.27 -9.71
CA GLN A 611 -23.63 -7.89 -10.14
C GLN A 611 -22.50 -7.39 -11.05
N TRP A 612 -21.26 -7.71 -10.73
CA TRP A 612 -20.08 -7.26 -11.46
C TRP A 612 -20.04 -7.78 -12.92
N ALA A 613 -20.34 -9.07 -13.16
CA ALA A 613 -20.42 -9.59 -14.52
C ALA A 613 -21.60 -9.01 -15.31
N ILE A 614 -22.75 -8.77 -14.66
CA ILE A 614 -23.92 -8.13 -15.29
C ILE A 614 -23.54 -6.72 -15.76
N ALA A 615 -22.90 -5.92 -14.89
CA ALA A 615 -22.47 -4.57 -15.23
C ALA A 615 -21.44 -4.57 -16.37
N ASN A 616 -20.42 -5.46 -16.34
CA ASN A 616 -19.43 -5.59 -17.40
C ASN A 616 -20.03 -6.08 -18.72
N ARG A 617 -21.05 -6.97 -18.69
CA ARG A 617 -21.80 -7.34 -19.89
C ARG A 617 -22.54 -6.14 -20.46
N GLY A 618 -23.13 -5.29 -19.61
CA GLY A 618 -23.74 -4.02 -19.98
C GLY A 618 -22.75 -3.09 -20.70
N ILE A 619 -21.48 -3.03 -20.23
CA ILE A 619 -20.44 -2.26 -20.94
C ILE A 619 -20.14 -2.88 -22.32
N ALA A 620 -19.98 -4.19 -22.42
CA ALA A 620 -19.75 -4.84 -23.70
C ALA A 620 -20.87 -4.52 -24.68
N TYR A 621 -22.14 -4.61 -24.25
CA TYR A 621 -23.30 -4.20 -25.06
C TYR A 621 -23.25 -2.71 -25.45
N ARG A 622 -22.89 -1.83 -24.52
CA ARG A 622 -22.76 -0.38 -24.80
C ARG A 622 -21.72 -0.10 -25.89
N VAL A 623 -20.54 -0.73 -25.81
CA VAL A 623 -19.49 -0.55 -26.83
C VAL A 623 -19.94 -1.09 -28.19
N MET A 624 -20.70 -2.18 -28.21
CA MET A 624 -21.34 -2.73 -29.40
C MET A 624 -22.57 -1.92 -29.86
N LYS A 625 -22.88 -0.78 -29.24
CA LYS A 625 -24.05 0.07 -29.48
C LYS A 625 -25.40 -0.62 -29.27
N ARG A 626 -25.42 -1.71 -28.55
CA ARG A 626 -26.64 -2.46 -28.17
C ARG A 626 -27.24 -1.86 -26.91
N TYR A 627 -27.70 -0.61 -27.02
CA TYR A 627 -28.09 0.22 -25.86
C TYR A 627 -29.25 -0.32 -25.05
N GLN A 628 -30.20 -1.03 -25.68
CA GLN A 628 -31.37 -1.59 -24.97
C GLN A 628 -30.96 -2.72 -24.04
N GLU A 629 -30.11 -3.64 -24.52
CA GLU A 629 -29.58 -4.73 -23.72
C GLU A 629 -28.65 -4.21 -22.61
N ALA A 630 -27.84 -3.20 -22.91
CA ALA A 630 -27.01 -2.55 -21.93
C ALA A 630 -27.85 -1.92 -20.81
N LEU A 631 -28.97 -1.23 -21.12
CA LEU A 631 -29.88 -0.70 -20.12
C LEU A 631 -30.52 -1.78 -19.25
N GLN A 632 -30.88 -2.94 -19.82
CA GLN A 632 -31.42 -4.06 -19.05
C GLN A 632 -30.40 -4.53 -18.00
N ASP A 633 -29.14 -4.70 -18.41
CA ASP A 633 -28.08 -5.14 -17.54
C ASP A 633 -27.77 -4.10 -16.43
N PHE A 634 -27.61 -2.82 -16.78
CA PHE A 634 -27.38 -1.80 -15.76
C PHE A 634 -28.57 -1.58 -14.82
N ASN A 635 -29.80 -1.71 -15.31
CA ASN A 635 -30.98 -1.68 -14.44
C ASN A 635 -30.95 -2.82 -13.43
N ARG A 636 -30.56 -4.02 -13.87
CA ARG A 636 -30.42 -5.18 -12.99
C ARG A 636 -29.27 -5.00 -12.00
N ALA A 637 -28.10 -4.52 -12.45
CA ALA A 637 -26.95 -4.25 -11.58
C ALA A 637 -27.32 -3.23 -10.48
N ILE A 638 -28.00 -2.14 -10.83
CA ILE A 638 -28.48 -1.12 -9.87
C ILE A 638 -29.59 -1.63 -8.95
N GLN A 639 -30.41 -2.60 -9.41
CA GLN A 639 -31.37 -3.28 -8.50
C GLN A 639 -30.68 -4.15 -7.46
N LEU A 640 -29.56 -4.79 -7.81
CA LEU A 640 -28.74 -5.59 -6.90
C LEU A 640 -27.94 -4.71 -5.93
N ASP A 641 -27.37 -3.62 -6.41
CA ASP A 641 -26.72 -2.58 -5.60
C ASP A 641 -27.18 -1.17 -6.04
N PRO A 642 -28.13 -0.54 -5.30
CA PRO A 642 -28.61 0.81 -5.59
C PRO A 642 -27.58 1.94 -5.41
N ASN A 643 -26.45 1.63 -4.78
CA ASN A 643 -25.37 2.57 -4.53
C ASN A 643 -24.16 2.36 -5.44
N ASP A 644 -24.25 1.46 -6.40
CA ASP A 644 -23.22 1.30 -7.42
C ASP A 644 -23.12 2.55 -8.30
N GLN A 645 -22.21 3.45 -7.91
CA GLN A 645 -21.93 4.70 -8.61
C GLN A 645 -21.46 4.46 -10.06
N TRP A 646 -20.76 3.35 -10.28
CA TRP A 646 -20.20 3.01 -11.58
C TRP A 646 -21.29 2.56 -12.57
N ALA A 647 -22.17 1.66 -12.14
CA ALA A 647 -23.32 1.23 -12.92
C ALA A 647 -24.27 2.40 -13.24
N LEU A 648 -24.51 3.28 -12.24
CA LEU A 648 -25.30 4.52 -12.44
C LEU A 648 -24.68 5.42 -13.50
N ALA A 649 -23.36 5.68 -13.40
CA ALA A 649 -22.70 6.55 -14.34
C ALA A 649 -22.67 5.97 -15.78
N HIS A 650 -22.45 4.66 -15.93
CA HIS A 650 -22.54 3.99 -17.22
C HIS A 650 -23.96 4.02 -17.82
N ARG A 651 -25.01 3.83 -17.01
CA ARG A 651 -26.39 3.96 -17.45
C ARG A 651 -26.69 5.40 -17.88
N GLY A 652 -26.21 6.38 -17.13
CA GLY A 652 -26.27 7.79 -17.49
C GLY A 652 -25.64 8.10 -18.85
N VAL A 653 -24.49 7.51 -19.14
CA VAL A 653 -23.84 7.62 -20.46
C VAL A 653 -24.72 7.02 -21.58
N ILE A 654 -25.36 5.88 -21.34
CA ILE A 654 -26.27 5.28 -22.33
C ILE A 654 -27.48 6.18 -22.57
N TYR A 655 -28.12 6.70 -21.52
CA TYR A 655 -29.21 7.65 -21.66
C TYR A 655 -28.81 8.88 -22.49
N ARG A 656 -27.57 9.39 -22.33
CA ARG A 656 -27.04 10.46 -23.15
C ARG A 656 -26.96 10.07 -24.64
N PHE A 657 -26.45 8.86 -24.96
CA PHE A 657 -26.40 8.37 -26.32
C PHE A 657 -27.79 8.17 -26.95
N MET A 658 -28.80 7.93 -26.12
CA MET A 658 -30.21 7.82 -26.54
C MET A 658 -30.92 9.17 -26.48
N GLU A 659 -30.20 10.29 -26.28
CA GLU A 659 -30.73 11.67 -26.19
C GLU A 659 -31.71 11.87 -25.00
N ARG A 660 -31.74 10.93 -24.04
CA ARG A 660 -32.52 10.97 -22.81
C ARG A 660 -31.77 11.75 -21.72
N TYR A 661 -31.54 13.03 -21.97
CA TYR A 661 -30.64 13.85 -21.15
C TYR A 661 -31.10 14.03 -19.71
N SER A 662 -32.39 14.06 -19.46
CA SER A 662 -32.93 14.20 -18.09
C SER A 662 -32.58 13.01 -17.21
N GLU A 663 -32.79 11.81 -17.74
CA GLU A 663 -32.42 10.57 -17.04
C GLU A 663 -30.91 10.41 -16.93
N SER A 664 -30.15 10.81 -17.95
CA SER A 664 -28.70 10.86 -17.88
C SER A 664 -28.20 11.73 -16.72
N LEU A 665 -28.75 12.95 -16.59
CA LEU A 665 -28.39 13.85 -15.49
C LEU A 665 -28.81 13.31 -14.12
N GLN A 666 -29.95 12.63 -14.03
CA GLN A 666 -30.40 12.02 -12.78
C GLN A 666 -29.42 10.97 -12.27
N ASP A 667 -29.00 10.05 -13.14
CA ASP A 667 -28.07 8.99 -12.81
C ASP A 667 -26.66 9.53 -12.48
N LEU A 668 -26.14 10.44 -13.30
CA LEU A 668 -24.84 11.05 -13.09
C LEU A 668 -24.79 11.91 -11.82
N ASN A 669 -25.87 12.64 -11.51
CA ASN A 669 -25.96 13.35 -10.25
C ASN A 669 -25.97 12.40 -9.06
N ARG A 670 -26.66 11.26 -9.15
CA ARG A 670 -26.65 10.26 -8.09
C ARG A 670 -25.27 9.63 -7.93
N ALA A 671 -24.58 9.27 -9.01
CA ALA A 671 -23.22 8.77 -8.98
C ALA A 671 -22.26 9.78 -8.32
N ILE A 672 -22.37 11.08 -8.64
CA ILE A 672 -21.54 12.14 -8.03
C ILE A 672 -21.92 12.41 -6.56
N GLN A 673 -23.18 12.21 -6.18
CA GLN A 673 -23.58 12.28 -4.76
C GLN A 673 -22.96 11.16 -3.94
N LEU A 674 -22.85 9.95 -4.50
CA LEU A 674 -22.22 8.79 -3.88
C LEU A 674 -20.69 8.96 -3.79
N ASP A 675 -20.07 9.46 -4.84
CA ASP A 675 -18.67 9.86 -4.86
C ASP A 675 -18.46 11.25 -5.47
N PRO A 676 -18.34 12.30 -4.63
CA PRO A 676 -18.14 13.68 -5.09
C PRO A 676 -16.80 13.92 -5.83
N ASN A 677 -15.88 12.98 -5.78
CA ASN A 677 -14.58 13.06 -6.44
C ASN A 677 -14.47 12.15 -7.67
N ASN A 678 -15.54 11.49 -8.06
CA ASN A 678 -15.57 10.67 -9.27
C ASN A 678 -15.42 11.56 -10.51
N GLN A 679 -14.18 11.70 -10.96
CA GLN A 679 -13.81 12.52 -12.11
C GLN A 679 -14.56 12.12 -13.40
N TRP A 680 -14.69 10.79 -13.59
CA TRP A 680 -15.33 10.24 -14.77
C TRP A 680 -16.84 10.58 -14.83
N ALA A 681 -17.55 10.40 -13.72
CA ALA A 681 -18.98 10.74 -13.63
C ALA A 681 -19.20 12.25 -13.83
N ILE A 682 -18.33 13.11 -13.25
CA ILE A 682 -18.36 14.55 -13.41
C ILE A 682 -18.13 14.92 -14.88
N ALA A 683 -17.11 14.36 -15.53
CA ALA A 683 -16.84 14.62 -16.94
C ALA A 683 -17.95 14.10 -17.86
N CYS A 684 -18.59 12.97 -17.54
CA CYS A 684 -19.75 12.45 -18.27
C CYS A 684 -20.96 13.37 -18.12
N ARG A 685 -21.18 13.97 -16.94
CA ARG A 685 -22.23 14.97 -16.71
C ARG A 685 -21.94 16.25 -17.49
N GLY A 686 -20.71 16.74 -17.47
CA GLY A 686 -20.27 17.86 -18.30
C GLY A 686 -20.51 17.60 -19.79
N ASN A 687 -20.24 16.38 -20.25
CA ASN A 687 -20.53 16.02 -21.65
C ASN A 687 -22.04 15.94 -21.94
N THR A 688 -22.87 15.53 -20.97
CA THR A 688 -24.34 15.60 -21.12
C THR A 688 -24.80 17.05 -21.21
N TYR A 689 -24.32 17.95 -20.35
CA TYR A 689 -24.60 19.38 -20.44
C TYR A 689 -24.15 19.97 -21.79
N ARG A 690 -23.00 19.57 -22.30
CA ARG A 690 -22.49 19.97 -23.62
C ARG A 690 -23.46 19.56 -24.74
N CYS A 691 -23.97 18.32 -24.72
CA CYS A 691 -24.97 17.87 -25.70
C CYS A 691 -26.27 18.65 -25.61
N MET A 692 -26.65 19.13 -24.44
CA MET A 692 -27.79 20.02 -24.21
C MET A 692 -27.49 21.49 -24.51
N GLN A 693 -26.30 21.82 -24.98
CA GLN A 693 -25.80 23.20 -25.22
C GLN A 693 -25.77 24.08 -23.95
N ARG A 694 -25.79 23.47 -22.77
CA ARG A 694 -25.64 24.12 -21.46
C ARG A 694 -24.16 24.31 -21.15
N TYR A 695 -23.52 25.21 -21.90
CA TYR A 695 -22.07 25.33 -21.92
C TYR A 695 -21.45 25.81 -20.59
N ASN A 696 -22.17 26.64 -19.83
CA ASN A 696 -21.65 27.12 -18.53
C ASN A 696 -21.56 26.01 -17.51
N GLU A 697 -22.59 25.17 -17.39
CA GLU A 697 -22.60 24.02 -16.49
C GLU A 697 -21.60 22.97 -16.96
N ALA A 698 -21.46 22.75 -18.26
CA ALA A 698 -20.47 21.86 -18.80
C ALA A 698 -19.04 22.32 -18.47
N LEU A 699 -18.73 23.61 -18.52
CA LEU A 699 -17.43 24.18 -18.12
C LEU A 699 -17.15 23.97 -16.64
N GLN A 700 -18.15 24.15 -15.78
CA GLN A 700 -17.97 23.91 -14.34
C GLN A 700 -17.57 22.45 -14.07
N ASP A 701 -18.25 21.50 -14.70
CA ASP A 701 -17.95 20.09 -14.55
C ASP A 701 -16.58 19.72 -15.12
N PHE A 702 -16.23 20.18 -16.32
CA PHE A 702 -14.92 19.90 -16.89
C PHE A 702 -13.79 20.55 -16.10
N ASN A 703 -13.96 21.76 -15.57
CA ASN A 703 -12.99 22.40 -14.68
C ASN A 703 -12.76 21.55 -13.45
N ARG A 704 -13.84 21.11 -12.78
CA ARG A 704 -13.75 20.26 -11.60
C ARG A 704 -13.10 18.91 -11.92
N ALA A 705 -13.46 18.26 -13.03
CA ALA A 705 -12.84 17.00 -13.43
C ALA A 705 -11.34 17.16 -13.71
N ILE A 706 -10.92 18.26 -14.33
CA ILE A 706 -9.51 18.58 -14.61
C ILE A 706 -8.76 18.95 -13.32
N GLU A 707 -9.38 19.67 -12.39
CA GLU A 707 -8.79 20.01 -11.08
C GLU A 707 -8.55 18.77 -10.22
N LEU A 708 -9.46 17.82 -10.28
CA LEU A 708 -9.32 16.53 -9.59
C LEU A 708 -8.24 15.66 -10.25
N ASP A 709 -7.97 15.85 -11.54
CA ASP A 709 -6.92 15.15 -12.31
C ASP A 709 -5.56 15.86 -12.21
N ARG A 710 -4.87 15.66 -11.09
CA ARG A 710 -3.54 16.25 -10.85
C ARG A 710 -2.43 15.69 -11.77
N ASN A 711 -2.69 14.61 -12.50
CA ASN A 711 -1.69 13.92 -13.32
C ASN A 711 -1.83 14.22 -14.82
N PHE A 712 -2.62 15.20 -15.21
CA PHE A 712 -2.82 15.63 -16.62
C PHE A 712 -3.32 14.52 -17.58
N GLN A 713 -4.01 13.51 -17.08
CA GLN A 713 -4.37 12.33 -17.89
C GLN A 713 -5.71 12.45 -18.61
N TRP A 714 -6.59 13.37 -18.18
CA TRP A 714 -7.91 13.54 -18.79
C TRP A 714 -7.87 14.43 -20.02
N THR A 715 -7.26 13.91 -21.09
CA THR A 715 -7.16 14.59 -22.39
C THR A 715 -8.53 14.89 -23.00
N ALA A 716 -9.50 13.96 -22.88
CA ALA A 716 -10.86 14.13 -23.41
C ALA A 716 -11.61 15.31 -22.74
N ALA A 717 -11.50 15.48 -21.42
CA ALA A 717 -12.15 16.60 -20.73
C ALA A 717 -11.59 17.95 -21.18
N ARG A 718 -10.27 18.05 -21.42
CA ARG A 718 -9.63 19.24 -21.96
C ARG A 718 -10.07 19.48 -23.40
N GLY A 719 -10.10 18.45 -24.24
CA GLY A 719 -10.60 18.56 -25.61
C GLY A 719 -12.04 19.07 -25.67
N PHE A 720 -12.93 18.53 -24.82
CA PHE A 720 -14.30 19.02 -24.73
C PHE A 720 -14.41 20.44 -24.17
N ARG A 721 -13.56 20.82 -23.20
CA ARG A 721 -13.51 22.18 -22.68
C ARG A 721 -13.04 23.17 -23.76
N GLY A 722 -12.01 22.83 -24.51
CA GLY A 722 -11.53 23.61 -25.65
C GLY A 722 -12.60 23.81 -26.70
N PHE A 723 -13.35 22.74 -27.02
CA PHE A 723 -14.52 22.84 -27.89
C PHE A 723 -15.60 23.80 -27.36
N ILE A 724 -15.91 23.75 -26.06
CA ILE A 724 -16.91 24.67 -25.48
C ILE A 724 -16.43 26.11 -25.52
N TYR A 725 -15.15 26.39 -25.24
CA TYR A 725 -14.59 27.72 -25.35
C TYR A 725 -14.77 28.28 -26.76
N GLN A 726 -14.55 27.45 -27.78
CA GLN A 726 -14.79 27.84 -29.17
C GLN A 726 -16.30 28.19 -29.44
N ARG A 727 -17.23 27.34 -28.95
CA ARG A 727 -18.68 27.58 -29.06
C ARG A 727 -19.14 28.86 -28.36
N MET A 728 -18.48 29.22 -27.25
CA MET A 728 -18.73 30.46 -26.52
C MET A 728 -17.95 31.65 -27.09
N GLN A 729 -17.31 31.51 -28.25
CA GLN A 729 -16.45 32.50 -28.88
C GLN A 729 -15.25 32.96 -28.05
N ARG A 730 -14.83 32.16 -27.11
CA ARG A 730 -13.63 32.37 -26.26
C ARG A 730 -12.39 31.79 -26.95
N TYR A 731 -12.09 32.31 -28.15
CA TYR A 731 -11.08 31.73 -29.02
C TYR A 731 -9.64 31.83 -28.52
N HIS A 732 -9.36 32.64 -27.52
CA HIS A 732 -8.03 32.75 -26.93
C HIS A 732 -7.71 31.62 -25.92
N GLU A 733 -8.72 31.01 -25.33
CA GLU A 733 -8.60 29.96 -24.30
C GLU A 733 -8.65 28.55 -24.91
N ALA A 734 -9.37 28.40 -26.03
CA ALA A 734 -9.54 27.10 -26.69
C ALA A 734 -8.20 26.41 -27.11
N PRO A 735 -7.20 27.12 -27.70
CA PRO A 735 -5.99 26.47 -28.19
C PRO A 735 -5.19 25.78 -27.09
N GLN A 736 -5.09 26.37 -25.90
CA GLN A 736 -4.32 25.78 -24.78
C GLN A 736 -4.85 24.41 -24.37
N ASP A 737 -6.15 24.27 -24.27
CA ASP A 737 -6.78 23.00 -23.91
C ASP A 737 -6.68 21.97 -25.02
N LEU A 738 -6.85 22.39 -26.26
CA LEU A 738 -6.68 21.52 -27.42
C LEU A 738 -5.22 21.09 -27.62
N ASP A 739 -4.25 21.96 -27.35
CA ASP A 739 -2.82 21.65 -27.35
C ASP A 739 -2.53 20.54 -26.33
N CYS A 740 -3.01 20.70 -25.10
CA CYS A 740 -2.87 19.69 -24.07
C CYS A 740 -3.52 18.35 -24.48
N ALA A 741 -4.72 18.38 -25.04
CA ALA A 741 -5.42 17.19 -25.50
C ALA A 741 -4.62 16.44 -26.60
N ILE A 742 -4.05 17.18 -27.55
CA ILE A 742 -3.27 16.60 -28.66
C ILE A 742 -1.91 16.06 -28.19
N VAL A 743 -1.19 16.79 -27.32
CA VAL A 743 0.16 16.41 -26.86
C VAL A 743 0.13 15.19 -25.93
N LEU A 744 -0.87 15.12 -25.05
CA LEU A 744 -0.98 14.05 -24.06
C LEU A 744 -1.56 12.77 -24.66
N ASN A 745 -2.32 12.86 -25.73
CA ASN A 745 -2.93 11.69 -26.38
C ASN A 745 -2.00 11.09 -27.46
N ARG A 746 -0.83 10.61 -27.04
CA ARG A 746 0.21 10.05 -27.94
C ARG A 746 -0.20 8.79 -28.69
N HIS A 747 -1.22 8.06 -28.22
CA HIS A 747 -1.66 6.80 -28.80
C HIS A 747 -2.89 6.92 -29.70
N TYR A 748 -3.67 8.01 -29.58
CA TYR A 748 -4.80 8.35 -30.43
C TYR A 748 -4.61 9.79 -30.87
N GLN A 749 -3.99 9.96 -32.04
CA GLN A 749 -4.00 11.26 -32.69
C GLN A 749 -5.47 11.58 -33.03
N ASP A 750 -6.08 12.46 -32.24
CA ASP A 750 -7.48 12.81 -32.38
C ASP A 750 -7.60 13.85 -33.51
N ASP A 751 -7.97 13.38 -34.69
CA ASP A 751 -8.20 14.20 -35.90
C ASP A 751 -9.21 15.30 -35.63
N TRP A 752 -10.18 15.06 -34.73
CA TRP A 752 -11.18 16.04 -34.35
C TRP A 752 -10.60 17.19 -33.50
N CYS A 753 -9.74 16.93 -32.53
CA CYS A 753 -9.08 18.00 -31.74
C CYS A 753 -8.20 18.89 -32.64
N LEU A 754 -7.50 18.29 -33.59
CA LEU A 754 -6.69 19.01 -34.58
C LEU A 754 -7.58 19.92 -35.45
N TYR A 755 -8.71 19.41 -35.94
CA TYR A 755 -9.68 20.18 -36.72
C TYR A 755 -10.23 21.35 -35.91
N GLU A 756 -10.68 21.16 -34.69
CA GLU A 756 -11.22 22.24 -33.85
C GLU A 756 -10.14 23.29 -33.53
N ARG A 757 -8.89 22.87 -33.27
CA ARG A 757 -7.80 23.82 -33.08
C ARG A 757 -7.50 24.61 -34.37
N ALA A 758 -7.55 23.97 -35.53
CA ALA A 758 -7.41 24.63 -36.82
C ALA A 758 -8.50 25.66 -37.06
N LEU A 759 -9.78 25.35 -36.78
CA LEU A 759 -10.85 26.34 -36.87
C LEU A 759 -10.60 27.55 -35.96
N THR A 760 -10.13 27.30 -34.73
CA THR A 760 -9.78 28.39 -33.81
C THR A 760 -8.66 29.26 -34.37
N TYR A 761 -7.61 28.66 -34.94
CA TYR A 761 -6.50 29.39 -35.57
C TYR A 761 -6.94 30.21 -36.79
N LEU A 762 -7.91 29.72 -37.59
CA LEU A 762 -8.48 30.51 -38.68
C LEU A 762 -9.20 31.76 -38.15
N VAL A 763 -9.97 31.65 -37.10
CA VAL A 763 -10.68 32.79 -36.48
C VAL A 763 -9.72 33.81 -35.87
N VAL A 764 -8.63 33.37 -35.21
CA VAL A 764 -7.64 34.28 -34.63
C VAL A 764 -6.55 34.72 -35.62
N ASN A 765 -6.81 34.55 -36.93
CA ASN A 765 -5.96 34.95 -38.03
C ASN A 765 -4.52 34.36 -38.00
N GLN A 766 -4.43 33.05 -37.73
CA GLN A 766 -3.17 32.27 -37.78
C GLN A 766 -3.27 31.16 -38.87
N PRO A 767 -3.37 31.51 -40.16
CA PRO A 767 -3.69 30.55 -41.23
C PRO A 767 -2.59 29.45 -41.45
N ASP A 768 -1.34 29.74 -41.13
CA ASP A 768 -0.27 28.76 -41.29
C ASP A 768 -0.37 27.62 -40.29
N LYS A 769 -0.70 27.93 -39.03
CA LYS A 769 -0.94 26.91 -38.00
C LYS A 769 -2.19 26.10 -38.34
N ALA A 770 -3.24 26.75 -38.76
CA ALA A 770 -4.47 26.11 -39.19
C ALA A 770 -4.23 25.12 -40.34
N ARG A 771 -3.44 25.51 -41.35
CA ARG A 771 -3.08 24.65 -42.51
C ARG A 771 -2.31 23.40 -42.04
N ALA A 772 -1.38 23.57 -41.12
CA ALA A 772 -0.62 22.44 -40.56
C ALA A 772 -1.53 21.44 -39.84
N ASP A 773 -2.43 21.94 -38.99
CA ASP A 773 -3.36 21.10 -38.25
C ASP A 773 -4.38 20.42 -39.19
N LEU A 774 -4.95 21.13 -40.15
CA LEU A 774 -5.85 20.54 -41.14
C LEU A 774 -5.19 19.45 -41.97
N ALA A 775 -3.92 19.66 -42.38
CA ALA A 775 -3.18 18.65 -43.15
C ALA A 775 -3.00 17.36 -42.32
N LEU A 776 -2.72 17.48 -41.04
CA LEU A 776 -2.58 16.35 -40.15
C LEU A 776 -3.94 15.68 -39.84
N ALA A 777 -4.99 16.49 -39.57
CA ALA A 777 -6.35 16.00 -39.35
C ALA A 777 -6.88 15.22 -40.58
N MET A 778 -6.67 15.74 -41.78
CA MET A 778 -7.07 15.07 -43.03
C MET A 778 -6.29 13.73 -43.22
N LYS A 779 -4.99 13.71 -42.89
CA LYS A 779 -4.19 12.49 -43.00
C LYS A 779 -4.77 11.41 -42.08
N LEU A 780 -4.99 11.74 -40.83
CA LEU A 780 -5.54 10.81 -39.84
C LEU A 780 -6.94 10.35 -40.15
N ALA A 781 -7.83 11.30 -40.53
CA ALA A 781 -9.20 10.97 -40.95
C ALA A 781 -9.21 10.05 -42.18
N LYS A 782 -8.26 10.21 -43.09
CA LYS A 782 -8.09 9.31 -44.23
C LYS A 782 -7.65 7.91 -43.83
N GLU A 783 -6.70 7.82 -42.92
CA GLU A 783 -6.27 6.51 -42.35
C GLU A 783 -7.44 5.82 -41.62
N HIS A 784 -8.24 6.56 -40.84
CA HIS A 784 -9.44 6.01 -40.19
C HIS A 784 -10.49 5.57 -41.20
N TYR A 785 -10.69 6.33 -42.26
CA TYR A 785 -11.62 5.98 -43.35
C TYR A 785 -11.15 4.72 -44.09
N GLU A 786 -9.86 4.55 -44.37
CA GLU A 786 -9.31 3.40 -45.08
C GLU A 786 -9.39 2.13 -44.21
N LYS A 787 -9.23 2.26 -42.88
CA LYS A 787 -9.37 1.13 -41.93
C LYS A 787 -10.81 0.67 -41.77
N ASP A 788 -11.76 1.58 -41.74
CA ASP A 788 -13.19 1.28 -41.55
C ASP A 788 -14.07 2.19 -42.37
N ALA A 789 -14.19 1.86 -43.64
CA ALA A 789 -15.02 2.62 -44.61
C ALA A 789 -16.54 2.53 -44.33
N LYS A 790 -16.97 1.62 -43.44
CA LYS A 790 -18.37 1.49 -43.01
C LYS A 790 -18.72 2.42 -41.83
N ASN A 791 -17.74 3.02 -41.20
CA ASN A 791 -17.96 4.03 -40.19
C ASN A 791 -18.25 5.38 -40.86
N TRP A 792 -19.51 5.68 -41.02
CA TRP A 792 -19.98 6.90 -41.67
C TRP A 792 -19.47 8.18 -41.05
N ARG A 793 -19.21 8.16 -39.73
CA ARG A 793 -18.65 9.31 -39.02
C ARG A 793 -17.25 9.66 -39.56
N ASN A 794 -16.38 8.67 -39.76
CA ASN A 794 -15.02 8.91 -40.32
C ASN A 794 -15.11 9.53 -41.69
N SER A 795 -16.06 9.08 -42.51
CA SER A 795 -16.32 9.62 -43.84
C SER A 795 -16.80 11.07 -43.82
N PHE A 796 -17.74 11.41 -42.94
CA PHE A 796 -18.25 12.76 -42.79
C PHE A 796 -17.23 13.71 -42.19
N ASN A 797 -16.43 13.26 -41.22
CA ASN A 797 -15.33 14.04 -40.64
C ASN A 797 -14.32 14.41 -41.74
N LEU A 798 -13.89 13.43 -42.53
CA LEU A 798 -12.94 13.67 -43.62
C LEU A 798 -13.53 14.68 -44.63
N ALA A 799 -14.80 14.58 -45.00
CA ALA A 799 -15.45 15.50 -45.90
C ALA A 799 -15.50 16.95 -45.32
N LEU A 800 -15.79 17.08 -44.02
CA LEU A 800 -15.80 18.34 -43.30
C LEU A 800 -14.41 18.97 -43.25
N TYR A 801 -13.34 18.18 -43.03
CA TYR A 801 -11.96 18.67 -43.00
C TYR A 801 -11.52 19.15 -44.39
N TYR A 802 -11.97 18.45 -45.46
CA TYR A 802 -11.76 18.93 -46.82
C TYR A 802 -12.41 20.27 -47.05
N LEU A 803 -13.66 20.52 -46.57
CA LEU A 803 -14.32 21.84 -46.69
C LEU A 803 -13.52 22.92 -45.93
N ALA A 804 -13.09 22.63 -44.70
CA ALA A 804 -12.29 23.56 -43.90
C ALA A 804 -10.96 23.92 -44.57
N ALA A 805 -10.33 22.95 -45.26
CA ALA A 805 -9.12 23.15 -46.03
C ALA A 805 -9.34 23.69 -47.44
N GLN A 806 -10.58 24.05 -47.79
CA GLN A 806 -11.02 24.56 -49.11
C GLN A 806 -10.88 23.54 -50.29
N TYR A 807 -10.79 22.23 -49.98
CA TYR A 807 -10.83 21.16 -50.97
C TYR A 807 -12.31 20.79 -51.30
N ASN A 808 -13.01 21.72 -51.94
CA ASN A 808 -14.46 21.68 -52.17
C ASN A 808 -14.91 20.49 -52.99
N GLN A 809 -14.23 20.13 -54.09
CA GLN A 809 -14.59 19.01 -54.98
C GLN A 809 -14.43 17.64 -54.27
N PRO A 810 -13.31 17.31 -53.58
CA PRO A 810 -13.19 16.10 -52.80
C PRO A 810 -14.24 15.96 -51.68
N ALA A 811 -14.55 17.07 -51.01
CA ALA A 811 -15.59 17.11 -50.00
C ALA A 811 -16.98 16.72 -50.55
N GLU A 812 -17.40 17.41 -51.61
CA GLU A 812 -18.69 17.18 -52.29
C GLU A 812 -18.80 15.74 -52.79
N HIS A 813 -17.75 15.23 -53.42
CA HIS A 813 -17.71 13.86 -53.92
C HIS A 813 -17.93 12.85 -52.77
N LEU A 814 -17.30 13.08 -51.60
CA LEU A 814 -17.41 12.21 -50.44
C LEU A 814 -18.82 12.29 -49.84
N TYR A 815 -19.40 13.46 -49.65
CA TYR A 815 -20.78 13.63 -49.19
C TYR A 815 -21.79 12.91 -50.11
N ARG A 816 -21.70 13.10 -51.41
CA ARG A 816 -22.58 12.44 -52.39
C ARG A 816 -22.42 10.93 -52.42
N ARG A 817 -21.19 10.44 -52.32
CA ARG A 817 -20.89 9.01 -52.23
C ARG A 817 -21.53 8.36 -51.00
N ILE A 818 -21.48 9.00 -49.82
CA ILE A 818 -22.11 8.47 -48.62
C ILE A 818 -23.61 8.36 -48.82
N LEU A 819 -24.25 9.40 -49.35
CA LEU A 819 -25.69 9.42 -49.60
C LEU A 819 -26.15 8.38 -50.62
N SER A 820 -25.31 7.98 -51.59
CA SER A 820 -25.64 6.93 -52.57
C SER A 820 -25.68 5.52 -52.00
N GLN A 821 -25.25 5.30 -50.75
CA GLN A 821 -25.15 3.97 -50.15
C GLN A 821 -26.40 3.52 -49.39
N GLY A 822 -27.48 4.28 -49.40
CA GLY A 822 -28.79 3.89 -48.86
C GLY A 822 -29.14 4.50 -47.51
N ALA A 823 -30.34 4.14 -46.99
CA ALA A 823 -31.01 4.80 -45.86
C ALA A 823 -31.05 3.94 -44.61
N SER A 824 -29.93 3.33 -44.18
CA SER A 824 -29.89 2.63 -42.88
C SER A 824 -30.05 3.61 -41.73
N LEU A 825 -30.52 3.11 -40.57
CA LEU A 825 -30.66 3.94 -39.37
C LEU A 825 -29.33 4.58 -38.96
N ASP A 826 -28.21 3.87 -39.09
CA ASP A 826 -26.87 4.37 -38.79
C ASP A 826 -26.45 5.51 -39.67
N ILE A 827 -26.80 5.48 -40.98
CA ILE A 827 -26.54 6.55 -41.90
C ILE A 827 -27.37 7.80 -41.54
N ARG A 828 -28.64 7.63 -41.14
CA ARG A 828 -29.51 8.76 -40.72
C ARG A 828 -28.92 9.51 -39.51
N ILE A 829 -28.49 8.76 -38.48
CA ILE A 829 -27.85 9.36 -37.31
C ILE A 829 -26.54 10.08 -37.71
N ALA A 830 -25.75 9.49 -38.58
CA ALA A 830 -24.53 10.10 -39.06
C ALA A 830 -24.80 11.37 -39.88
N ILE A 831 -25.86 11.41 -40.70
CA ILE A 831 -26.29 12.60 -41.45
C ILE A 831 -26.72 13.71 -40.49
N GLN A 832 -27.52 13.42 -39.45
CA GLN A 832 -27.92 14.38 -38.43
C GLN A 832 -26.71 15.05 -37.77
N ILE A 833 -25.73 14.23 -37.38
CA ILE A 833 -24.48 14.72 -36.77
C ILE A 833 -23.71 15.59 -37.79
N ALA A 834 -23.58 15.14 -39.04
CA ALA A 834 -22.90 15.91 -40.09
C ALA A 834 -23.57 17.26 -40.40
N ILE A 835 -24.92 17.34 -40.35
CA ILE A 835 -25.64 18.61 -40.45
C ILE A 835 -25.30 19.51 -39.26
N GLN A 836 -25.22 18.96 -38.05
CA GLN A 836 -24.87 19.72 -36.85
C GLN A 836 -23.43 20.26 -36.94
N ASP A 837 -22.49 19.45 -37.42
CA ASP A 837 -21.10 19.84 -37.62
C ASP A 837 -20.96 20.91 -38.70
N LEU A 838 -21.71 20.80 -39.80
CA LEU A 838 -21.77 21.84 -40.86
C LEU A 838 -22.41 23.13 -40.35
N ASN A 839 -23.46 23.06 -39.53
CA ASN A 839 -24.03 24.25 -38.88
C ASN A 839 -23.00 24.96 -38.02
N THR A 840 -22.22 24.19 -37.30
CA THR A 840 -21.12 24.70 -36.49
C THR A 840 -20.05 25.37 -37.34
N PHE A 841 -19.57 24.70 -38.37
CA PHE A 841 -18.62 25.27 -39.29
C PHE A 841 -19.14 26.58 -39.91
N LEU A 842 -20.39 26.63 -40.31
CA LEU A 842 -21.05 27.81 -40.86
C LEU A 842 -21.28 28.94 -39.83
N THR A 843 -21.31 28.65 -38.54
CA THR A 843 -21.29 29.69 -37.50
C THR A 843 -19.96 30.44 -37.51
N VAL A 844 -18.85 29.75 -37.79
CA VAL A 844 -17.51 30.31 -37.88
C VAL A 844 -17.30 30.97 -39.27
N PHE A 845 -17.80 30.34 -40.33
CA PHE A 845 -17.66 30.76 -41.73
C PHE A 845 -19.02 30.91 -42.41
N PRO A 846 -19.84 31.95 -42.10
CA PRO A 846 -21.21 32.06 -42.56
C PRO A 846 -21.38 32.19 -44.09
N ASN A 847 -20.36 32.68 -44.79
CA ASN A 847 -20.37 32.89 -46.22
C ASN A 847 -19.74 31.73 -47.04
N HIS A 848 -19.50 30.55 -46.42
CA HIS A 848 -18.92 29.41 -47.13
C HIS A 848 -19.96 28.70 -47.99
N VAL A 849 -20.01 29.04 -49.27
CA VAL A 849 -21.02 28.60 -50.23
C VAL A 849 -21.15 27.09 -50.32
N GLN A 850 -20.01 26.38 -50.42
CA GLN A 850 -20.02 24.92 -50.56
C GLN A 850 -20.54 24.20 -49.33
N ALA A 851 -20.17 24.67 -48.13
CA ALA A 851 -20.67 24.09 -46.88
C ALA A 851 -22.20 24.28 -46.72
N THR A 852 -22.69 25.44 -47.16
CA THR A 852 -24.14 25.72 -47.20
C THR A 852 -24.86 24.78 -48.16
N SER A 853 -24.30 24.54 -49.35
CA SER A 853 -24.85 23.61 -50.35
C SER A 853 -24.85 22.18 -49.82
N MET A 854 -23.77 21.74 -49.17
CA MET A 854 -23.70 20.37 -48.59
C MET A 854 -24.68 20.17 -47.43
N ARG A 855 -24.84 21.18 -46.59
CA ARG A 855 -25.87 21.16 -45.53
C ARG A 855 -27.27 21.00 -46.11
N GLN A 856 -27.62 21.76 -47.15
CA GLN A 856 -28.93 21.64 -47.82
C GLN A 856 -29.11 20.26 -48.46
N LEU A 857 -28.08 19.73 -49.09
CA LEU A 857 -28.07 18.37 -49.65
C LEU A 857 -28.36 17.30 -48.60
N LEU A 858 -27.72 17.39 -47.43
CA LEU A 858 -27.95 16.46 -46.32
C LEU A 858 -29.36 16.60 -45.73
N GLN A 859 -29.87 17.85 -45.61
CA GLN A 859 -31.23 18.12 -45.11
C GLN A 859 -32.30 17.56 -46.04
N SER A 860 -32.19 17.76 -47.38
CA SER A 860 -33.12 17.19 -48.33
C SER A 860 -33.11 15.66 -48.32
N SER A 861 -31.93 15.04 -48.20
CA SER A 861 -31.80 13.58 -48.11
C SER A 861 -32.45 13.01 -46.84
N LEU A 862 -32.49 13.74 -45.75
CA LEU A 862 -33.22 13.37 -44.53
C LEU A 862 -34.73 13.42 -44.71
N THR A 863 -35.22 14.42 -45.47
CA THR A 863 -36.67 14.59 -45.74
C THR A 863 -37.23 13.64 -46.81
N GLU A 864 -36.43 13.21 -47.76
CA GLU A 864 -36.81 12.23 -48.80
C GLU A 864 -36.90 10.79 -48.25
N VAL A 865 -36.32 10.51 -47.08
CA VAL A 865 -36.27 9.20 -46.44
C VAL A 865 -37.26 9.11 -45.27
N MET A 866 -37.94 10.20 -44.90
CA MET A 866 -39.12 10.19 -44.00
C MET A 866 -40.43 9.94 -44.80
#